data_2ec502fdd4d9189467577bd4d12c4668
#
_entry.id   2ec502fdd4d9189467577bd4d12c4668
#
_cell.length_a   1.000
_cell.length_b   1.000
_cell.length_c   1.000
_cell.angle_alpha   90.00
_cell.angle_beta   90.00
_cell.angle_gamma   90.00
#
_symmetry.space_group_name_H-M   'P 1'
#
loop_
_entity.id
_entity.type
_entity.pdbx_description
1 polymer ?
#
loop_
_entity_poly.entity_id
_entity_poly.type
_entity_poly.pdbx_seq_one_letter_code
_entity_poly.pdbx_strand_id
1 'polypeptide(L)'
;MRFSYVDELVSSIKIPRISNNKTLDDALLFITNYTGFDFDKLNNRFIVLRNLNLSSEVQELDNIYIASLLTSGISKSSSGVTIIAPKQFGILPGVIEPDVLQTVQALPGIISTDETVSDLNIRGGTNDQNLILWDGIKMYQSGHFFGLISAFNPYLTKRVEVIKNGTSARYGDGVSGVLKIGLEDSLSNEKSGSISANLLHVKGFARLPLTKKATLLLSARRSHTDITDTPTYRSYTNRIFQDTDLEMSGNLPVSASNINFFFYDISAKYIYNISDRDYLSVSATTLFNKLEYDENTTATGVFARSGIDQGNRGLKIKYARQWNSQFKTDLDLYASNYNLRARNFNIENNQQLDQENEVLDLSLTLNTQLKLSDNFKWENGYQFTEVGTRNLAQTNNPQFFRNEKYVTRTQALFTELSFLSNKNTTQFTVGSRASYLERFKKLIVEPRLRFSQRFLNYFKISALGEFKNQSIFQIIDQPNDFLGLERRRWVAANDDNLPILRSKQASVSLDYTRNKWLLSMEGYVKEVAGISSRSQGFQNQFQFTNTSGSYDVTGLDFLASKRFKSFTSWLSYSYSKNNYTFKALNEGRRFPNNKDIKHSVSAGTSYSLERFKLSLGFNWRSGTPFTRPQNQSVLQNNQIDYERPNSSLSDSFLRFDISTKYNFKMLKNHAQIGASIWNLINNDNILNTYYLVDNDNEVQQMTVKSLGFTPNLSFQYNF
;
A
#
# COMPACT_ATOMS: atom_id res chain seq x y z
N MET A 1 -4.46 37.53 22.32
CA MET A 1 -5.06 36.31 21.76
C MET A 1 -4.20 35.79 20.61
N ARG A 2 -4.19 34.47 20.37
CA ARG A 2 -3.51 33.84 19.23
C ARG A 2 -4.55 33.09 18.42
N PHE A 3 -4.54 33.32 17.12
CA PHE A 3 -5.37 32.58 16.17
C PHE A 3 -4.55 31.46 15.56
N SER A 4 -5.14 30.27 15.43
CA SER A 4 -4.62 29.15 14.69
C SER A 4 -5.48 28.96 13.44
N TYR A 5 -4.88 29.15 12.28
CA TYR A 5 -5.52 29.04 10.97
C TYR A 5 -4.52 28.54 9.93
N VAL A 6 -5.02 28.12 8.79
CA VAL A 6 -4.21 27.76 7.63
C VAL A 6 -4.12 29.00 6.74
N ASP A 7 -2.90 29.51 6.50
CA ASP A 7 -2.66 30.74 5.76
C ASP A 7 -3.36 30.78 4.39
N GLU A 8 -3.39 29.66 3.69
CA GLU A 8 -4.05 29.52 2.39
C GLU A 8 -5.57 29.73 2.43
N LEU A 9 -6.21 29.50 3.58
CA LEU A 9 -7.66 29.67 3.74
C LEU A 9 -8.05 31.14 3.95
N VAL A 10 -7.15 31.97 4.46
CA VAL A 10 -7.48 33.35 4.88
C VAL A 10 -6.77 34.41 4.03
N SER A 11 -5.68 34.08 3.32
CA SER A 11 -4.84 35.03 2.59
C SER A 11 -5.56 35.84 1.49
N SER A 12 -6.66 35.30 0.95
CA SER A 12 -7.47 35.97 -0.10
C SER A 12 -8.69 36.71 0.43
N ILE A 13 -8.97 36.63 1.74
CA ILE A 13 -10.23 37.14 2.32
C ILE A 13 -9.98 38.52 2.91
N LYS A 14 -10.75 39.49 2.42
CA LYS A 14 -10.79 40.84 2.97
C LYS A 14 -12.09 41.03 3.75
N ILE A 15 -12.01 41.37 5.03
CA ILE A 15 -13.15 41.69 5.87
C ILE A 15 -13.29 43.22 6.08
N PRO A 16 -14.52 43.76 6.20
CA PRO A 16 -14.73 45.14 6.55
C PRO A 16 -14.15 45.47 7.93
N ARG A 17 -13.84 46.74 8.15
CA ARG A 17 -13.33 47.22 9.46
C ARG A 17 -14.38 46.98 10.54
N ILE A 18 -14.01 46.28 11.60
CA ILE A 18 -14.84 46.04 12.77
C ILE A 18 -14.75 47.23 13.71
N SER A 19 -15.87 47.70 14.25
CA SER A 19 -15.92 48.79 15.21
C SER A 19 -15.20 48.46 16.52
N ASN A 20 -14.41 49.38 17.05
CA ASN A 20 -13.62 49.19 18.27
C ASN A 20 -14.47 48.96 19.56
N ASN A 21 -15.78 49.19 19.50
CA ASN A 21 -16.68 49.04 20.65
C ASN A 21 -17.36 47.66 20.73
N LYS A 22 -17.00 46.70 19.90
CA LYS A 22 -17.55 45.32 19.91
C LYS A 22 -16.76 44.42 20.85
N THR A 23 -17.48 43.53 21.53
CA THR A 23 -16.84 42.45 22.28
C THR A 23 -16.12 41.48 21.32
N LEU A 24 -15.20 40.67 21.84
CA LEU A 24 -14.55 39.66 21.03
C LEU A 24 -15.55 38.70 20.39
N ASP A 25 -16.57 38.29 21.14
CA ASP A 25 -17.59 37.35 20.64
C ASP A 25 -18.44 37.95 19.53
N ASP A 26 -18.79 39.26 19.64
CA ASP A 26 -19.47 39.97 18.56
C ASP A 26 -18.59 40.13 17.32
N ALA A 27 -17.30 40.33 17.50
CA ALA A 27 -16.36 40.44 16.39
C ALA A 27 -16.17 39.08 15.66
N LEU A 28 -16.08 37.99 16.42
CA LEU A 28 -16.02 36.63 15.84
C LEU A 28 -17.31 36.27 15.11
N LEU A 29 -18.48 36.57 15.72
CA LEU A 29 -19.78 36.35 15.09
C LEU A 29 -19.94 37.17 13.80
N PHE A 30 -19.47 38.42 13.79
CA PHE A 30 -19.43 39.22 12.58
C PHE A 30 -18.58 38.61 11.48
N ILE A 31 -17.40 38.11 11.83
CA ILE A 31 -16.50 37.46 10.87
C ILE A 31 -17.15 36.15 10.38
N THR A 32 -17.75 35.35 11.27
CA THR A 32 -18.46 34.11 10.89
C THR A 32 -19.59 34.41 9.88
N ASN A 33 -20.42 35.41 10.15
CA ASN A 33 -21.50 35.77 9.24
C ASN A 33 -21.03 36.34 7.89
N TYR A 34 -19.86 36.99 7.86
CA TYR A 34 -19.32 37.57 6.65
C TYR A 34 -18.51 36.60 5.79
N THR A 35 -17.76 35.69 6.42
CA THR A 35 -16.80 34.80 5.75
C THR A 35 -17.26 33.34 5.64
N GLY A 36 -18.25 32.94 6.45
CA GLY A 36 -18.66 31.54 6.59
C GLY A 36 -17.69 30.67 7.39
N PHE A 37 -16.70 31.28 8.05
CA PHE A 37 -15.82 30.55 8.96
C PHE A 37 -16.41 30.47 10.34
N ASP A 38 -16.21 29.36 11.03
CA ASP A 38 -16.55 29.20 12.42
C ASP A 38 -15.31 29.28 13.31
N PHE A 39 -15.48 29.69 14.56
CA PHE A 39 -14.40 29.92 15.49
C PHE A 39 -14.59 29.13 16.78
N ASP A 40 -13.67 28.21 17.06
CA ASP A 40 -13.62 27.48 18.31
C ASP A 40 -12.66 28.15 19.29
N LYS A 41 -13.18 28.55 20.45
CA LYS A 41 -12.35 28.99 21.56
C LYS A 41 -11.82 27.79 22.34
N LEU A 42 -10.57 27.43 22.14
CA LEU A 42 -9.94 26.35 22.90
C LEU A 42 -9.67 26.76 24.36
N ASN A 43 -9.40 28.05 24.59
CA ASN A 43 -9.26 28.67 25.90
C ASN A 43 -9.20 30.20 25.74
N ASN A 44 -9.03 30.95 26.84
CA ASN A 44 -8.97 32.42 26.86
C ASN A 44 -7.78 33.01 26.03
N ARG A 45 -6.92 32.22 25.41
CA ARG A 45 -5.74 32.69 24.65
C ARG A 45 -5.69 32.16 23.23
N PHE A 46 -6.40 31.08 22.88
CA PHE A 46 -6.35 30.42 21.58
C PHE A 46 -7.73 30.27 20.95
N ILE A 47 -7.83 30.71 19.70
CA ILE A 47 -9.00 30.57 18.83
C ILE A 47 -8.55 29.83 17.57
N VAL A 48 -9.31 28.80 17.18
CA VAL A 48 -9.10 28.02 15.96
C VAL A 48 -10.16 28.37 14.95
N LEU A 49 -9.74 28.69 13.74
CA LEU A 49 -10.62 28.99 12.62
C LEU A 49 -10.97 27.69 11.90
N ARG A 50 -12.28 27.41 11.77
CA ARG A 50 -12.80 26.29 11.00
C ARG A 50 -13.49 26.76 9.73
N ASN A 51 -13.30 26.04 8.66
CA ASN A 51 -14.05 26.24 7.43
C ASN A 51 -15.31 25.34 7.47
N LEU A 52 -16.49 25.93 7.36
CA LEU A 52 -17.76 25.18 7.31
C LEU A 52 -17.99 24.44 5.99
N ASN A 53 -17.05 24.48 5.06
CA ASN A 53 -17.14 23.67 3.85
C ASN A 53 -17.21 22.19 4.21
N LEU A 54 -18.34 21.58 3.97
CA LEU A 54 -18.60 20.15 4.06
C LEU A 54 -17.65 19.39 3.13
N SER A 55 -16.42 19.12 3.61
CA SER A 55 -15.65 18.07 3.03
C SER A 55 -16.31 16.75 3.41
N SER A 56 -16.45 15.84 2.47
CA SER A 56 -17.10 14.54 2.67
C SER A 56 -16.32 13.61 3.59
N GLU A 57 -15.17 14.05 4.08
CA GLU A 57 -14.46 13.32 5.12
C GLU A 57 -15.30 13.41 6.40
N VAL A 58 -15.69 12.26 6.88
CA VAL A 58 -15.95 12.05 8.29
C VAL A 58 -14.85 12.80 9.03
N GLN A 59 -15.16 13.92 9.69
CA GLN A 59 -14.24 14.41 10.72
C GLN A 59 -14.21 13.29 11.75
N GLU A 60 -13.26 12.36 11.58
CA GLU A 60 -12.83 11.54 12.71
C GLU A 60 -12.48 12.56 13.79
N LEU A 61 -13.07 12.39 14.97
CA LEU A 61 -12.81 13.19 16.17
C LEU A 61 -11.38 13.69 16.11
N ASP A 62 -11.17 14.98 15.93
CA ASP A 62 -9.98 15.65 15.41
C ASP A 62 -8.69 14.88 15.71
N ASN A 63 -8.11 14.30 14.67
CA ASN A 63 -6.86 13.56 14.78
C ASN A 63 -5.76 14.54 15.20
N ILE A 64 -5.48 14.58 16.49
CA ILE A 64 -4.35 15.36 17.01
C ILE A 64 -3.08 14.72 16.48
N TYR A 65 -2.47 15.36 15.50
CA TYR A 65 -1.21 14.91 14.91
C TYR A 65 -0.10 14.97 15.96
N ILE A 66 0.54 13.82 16.18
CA ILE A 66 1.63 13.69 17.17
C ILE A 66 2.93 13.85 16.46
N ALA A 67 3.47 14.83 16.03
CA ALA A 67 4.77 14.99 15.40
C ALA A 67 4.97 14.34 14.02
N SER A 68 5.87 14.90 13.25
CA SER A 68 6.33 14.36 11.97
C SER A 68 7.24 13.15 12.21
N LEU A 69 6.97 12.03 11.54
CA LEU A 69 7.70 10.77 11.73
C LEU A 69 9.09 10.79 11.07
N LEU A 70 9.15 10.65 9.76
CA LEU A 70 10.40 10.52 9.00
C LEU A 70 10.77 11.84 8.31
N THR A 71 9.81 12.48 7.67
CA THR A 71 9.95 13.77 6.99
C THR A 71 8.65 14.56 7.13
N SER A 72 8.60 15.80 6.64
CA SER A 72 7.34 16.56 6.56
C SER A 72 6.31 15.80 5.72
N GLY A 73 5.04 15.90 6.08
CA GLY A 73 3.94 15.18 5.43
C GLY A 73 3.74 13.75 5.90
N ILE A 74 4.54 13.22 6.85
CA ILE A 74 4.31 11.92 7.48
C ILE A 74 4.09 12.14 8.97
N SER A 75 2.95 11.70 9.50
CA SER A 75 2.57 11.91 10.90
C SER A 75 1.85 10.69 11.48
N LYS A 76 1.75 10.59 12.80
CA LYS A 76 0.98 9.57 13.51
C LYS A 76 -0.21 10.23 14.19
N SER A 77 -1.40 9.69 14.00
CA SER A 77 -2.62 10.17 14.66
C SER A 77 -2.71 9.72 16.12
N SER A 78 -3.65 10.28 16.85
CA SER A 78 -3.95 9.83 18.22
C SER A 78 -4.43 8.37 18.27
N SER A 79 -5.08 7.88 17.24
CA SER A 79 -5.54 6.50 17.13
C SER A 79 -4.46 5.49 16.69
N GLY A 80 -3.21 5.92 16.50
CA GLY A 80 -2.10 5.04 16.06
C GLY A 80 -1.95 4.89 14.55
N VAL A 81 -2.84 5.49 13.75
CA VAL A 81 -2.78 5.47 12.28
C VAL A 81 -1.63 6.34 11.80
N THR A 82 -0.80 5.84 10.89
CA THR A 82 0.19 6.66 10.20
C THR A 82 -0.45 7.34 9.01
N ILE A 83 -0.28 8.66 8.90
CA ILE A 83 -0.84 9.49 7.84
C ILE A 83 0.29 10.05 7.00
N ILE A 84 0.18 9.88 5.68
CA ILE A 84 1.08 10.43 4.68
C ILE A 84 0.28 11.44 3.86
N ALA A 85 0.73 12.70 3.81
CA ALA A 85 0.17 13.77 3.00
C ALA A 85 1.15 14.11 1.85
N PRO A 86 0.97 13.56 0.63
CA PRO A 86 1.94 13.68 -0.46
C PRO A 86 2.24 15.13 -0.87
N LYS A 87 1.26 16.02 -0.79
CA LYS A 87 1.43 17.45 -1.11
C LYS A 87 2.35 18.19 -0.12
N GLN A 88 2.43 17.71 1.13
CA GLN A 88 3.29 18.27 2.18
C GLN A 88 4.60 17.50 2.31
N PHE A 89 4.84 16.56 1.41
CA PHE A 89 5.94 15.63 1.48
C PHE A 89 7.29 16.35 1.35
N GLY A 90 8.18 16.05 2.26
CA GLY A 90 9.56 16.51 2.20
C GLY A 90 10.37 15.77 1.14
N ILE A 91 11.44 15.15 1.57
CA ILE A 91 12.27 14.28 0.76
C ILE A 91 12.65 13.06 1.60
N LEU A 92 12.64 11.87 0.99
CA LEU A 92 13.16 10.63 1.56
C LEU A 92 14.32 10.11 0.70
N PRO A 93 15.23 9.33 1.29
CA PRO A 93 16.33 8.72 0.55
C PRO A 93 15.81 7.80 -0.57
N GLY A 94 16.45 7.86 -1.74
CA GLY A 94 16.06 7.06 -2.91
C GLY A 94 14.80 7.53 -3.64
N VAL A 95 14.05 8.52 -3.12
CA VAL A 95 12.74 8.95 -3.62
C VAL A 95 12.80 10.37 -4.14
N ILE A 96 12.72 10.57 -5.44
CA ILE A 96 12.70 11.91 -6.07
C ILE A 96 11.30 12.52 -6.15
N GLU A 97 10.28 11.70 -6.23
CA GLU A 97 8.87 12.09 -6.25
C GLU A 97 8.15 11.42 -5.08
N PRO A 98 7.08 12.00 -4.55
CA PRO A 98 6.27 11.29 -3.57
C PRO A 98 5.75 9.97 -4.17
N ASP A 99 6.26 8.85 -3.73
CA ASP A 99 5.72 7.53 -4.05
C ASP A 99 4.99 6.98 -2.82
N VAL A 100 3.71 6.61 -3.02
CA VAL A 100 2.84 6.20 -1.92
C VAL A 100 3.35 4.92 -1.26
N LEU A 101 3.61 3.87 -2.05
CA LEU A 101 3.96 2.55 -1.50
C LEU A 101 5.40 2.52 -1.00
N GLN A 102 6.33 3.17 -1.69
CA GLN A 102 7.71 3.29 -1.25
C GLN A 102 7.82 4.06 0.08
N THR A 103 6.98 5.09 0.27
CA THR A 103 6.90 5.81 1.54
C THR A 103 6.35 4.92 2.66
N VAL A 104 5.37 4.07 2.35
CA VAL A 104 4.81 3.10 3.31
C VAL A 104 5.86 2.09 3.76
N GLN A 105 6.73 1.61 2.87
CA GLN A 105 7.82 0.68 3.20
C GLN A 105 8.91 1.30 4.10
N ALA A 106 9.05 2.62 4.12
CA ALA A 106 9.98 3.28 5.05
C ALA A 106 9.50 3.28 6.51
N LEU A 107 8.24 2.88 6.78
CA LEU A 107 7.67 2.86 8.14
C LEU A 107 8.10 1.61 8.92
N PRO A 108 8.30 1.71 10.26
CA PRO A 108 8.62 0.54 11.10
C PRO A 108 7.58 -0.58 10.99
N GLY A 109 8.03 -1.84 10.96
CA GLY A 109 7.17 -3.03 10.91
C GLY A 109 6.53 -3.29 9.54
N ILE A 110 7.00 -2.60 8.49
CA ILE A 110 6.60 -2.84 7.08
C ILE A 110 7.86 -3.12 6.28
N ILE A 111 7.94 -4.26 5.63
CA ILE A 111 9.12 -4.72 4.92
C ILE A 111 8.69 -5.22 3.54
N SER A 112 9.50 -4.99 2.51
CA SER A 112 9.45 -5.71 1.25
C SER A 112 10.56 -6.74 1.22
N THR A 113 10.23 -8.01 1.05
CA THR A 113 11.24 -9.08 1.01
C THR A 113 11.91 -9.19 -0.36
N ASP A 114 11.20 -8.85 -1.42
CA ASP A 114 11.65 -8.90 -2.81
C ASP A 114 12.03 -7.53 -3.40
N GLU A 115 12.07 -6.48 -2.54
CA GLU A 115 12.40 -5.09 -2.89
C GLU A 115 11.38 -4.41 -3.83
N THR A 116 10.28 -5.05 -4.19
CA THR A 116 9.23 -4.38 -4.96
C THR A 116 8.43 -3.43 -4.06
N VAL A 117 7.98 -2.30 -4.61
CA VAL A 117 7.19 -1.32 -3.84
C VAL A 117 5.80 -1.84 -3.52
N SER A 118 5.29 -2.80 -4.31
CA SER A 118 3.99 -3.42 -4.10
C SER A 118 4.00 -4.57 -3.09
N ASP A 119 5.16 -5.20 -2.77
CA ASP A 119 5.23 -6.25 -1.75
C ASP A 119 5.27 -5.64 -0.35
N LEU A 120 4.09 -5.32 0.18
CA LEU A 120 3.93 -4.75 1.51
C LEU A 120 3.70 -5.87 2.54
N ASN A 121 4.77 -6.28 3.22
CA ASN A 121 4.66 -7.24 4.31
C ASN A 121 4.49 -6.50 5.63
N ILE A 122 3.24 -6.37 6.09
CA ILE A 122 2.90 -5.71 7.35
C ILE A 122 2.89 -6.76 8.46
N ARG A 123 3.89 -6.67 9.36
CA ARG A 123 4.03 -7.61 10.49
C ARG A 123 3.92 -9.08 10.05
N GLY A 124 4.75 -9.46 9.08
CA GLY A 124 4.86 -10.82 8.57
C GLY A 124 3.73 -11.31 7.65
N GLY A 125 2.73 -10.48 7.37
CA GLY A 125 1.68 -10.81 6.40
C GLY A 125 2.16 -10.64 4.96
N THR A 126 1.56 -11.37 4.02
CA THR A 126 1.77 -11.23 2.58
C THR A 126 1.02 -10.03 2.02
N ASN A 127 1.40 -9.53 0.84
CA ASN A 127 0.80 -8.35 0.25
C ASN A 127 -0.73 -8.48 0.05
N ASP A 128 -1.19 -9.63 -0.41
CA ASP A 128 -2.61 -9.95 -0.65
C ASP A 128 -3.47 -10.01 0.63
N GLN A 129 -2.82 -10.08 1.80
CA GLN A 129 -3.47 -10.04 3.10
C GLN A 129 -3.75 -8.61 3.58
N ASN A 130 -3.22 -7.59 2.89
CA ASN A 130 -3.52 -6.19 3.15
C ASN A 130 -4.74 -5.73 2.35
N LEU A 131 -5.60 -4.96 2.98
CA LEU A 131 -6.69 -4.28 2.29
C LEU A 131 -6.18 -2.94 1.73
N ILE A 132 -6.05 -2.83 0.41
CA ILE A 132 -5.64 -1.61 -0.28
C ILE A 132 -6.86 -0.96 -0.91
N LEU A 133 -7.17 0.27 -0.47
CA LEU A 133 -8.32 1.04 -0.91
C LEU A 133 -7.87 2.33 -1.59
N TRP A 134 -8.20 2.50 -2.87
CA TRP A 134 -8.04 3.74 -3.59
C TRP A 134 -9.38 4.49 -3.64
N ASP A 135 -9.47 5.60 -2.97
CA ASP A 135 -10.72 6.37 -2.72
C ASP A 135 -11.90 5.51 -2.23
N GLY A 136 -11.59 4.39 -1.52
CA GLY A 136 -12.54 3.41 -1.03
C GLY A 136 -12.86 2.26 -1.99
N ILE A 137 -12.29 2.23 -3.19
CA ILE A 137 -12.34 1.09 -4.12
C ILE A 137 -11.26 0.08 -3.74
N LYS A 138 -11.59 -1.18 -3.57
CA LYS A 138 -10.61 -2.25 -3.33
C LYS A 138 -9.78 -2.50 -4.58
N MET A 139 -8.46 -2.45 -4.44
CA MET A 139 -7.50 -2.65 -5.52
C MET A 139 -6.86 -4.03 -5.42
N TYR A 140 -6.85 -4.76 -6.52
CA TYR A 140 -6.25 -6.08 -6.67
C TYR A 140 -4.88 -6.03 -7.33
N GLN A 141 -4.53 -4.88 -7.91
CA GLN A 141 -3.22 -4.54 -8.43
C GLN A 141 -2.73 -3.26 -7.77
N SER A 142 -1.53 -3.26 -7.22
CA SER A 142 -0.95 -2.10 -6.52
C SER A 142 0.34 -1.57 -7.16
N GLY A 143 0.89 -2.28 -8.16
CA GLY A 143 2.13 -1.91 -8.81
C GLY A 143 2.12 -2.08 -10.33
N HIS A 144 3.02 -1.34 -10.97
CA HIS A 144 3.43 -1.52 -12.36
C HIS A 144 4.81 -2.19 -12.39
N PHE A 145 5.20 -2.72 -13.55
CA PHE A 145 6.48 -3.36 -13.78
C PHE A 145 6.79 -4.43 -12.71
N PHE A 146 5.89 -5.42 -12.60
CA PHE A 146 6.00 -6.51 -11.62
C PHE A 146 6.20 -6.01 -10.17
N GLY A 147 5.59 -4.86 -9.86
CA GLY A 147 5.63 -4.30 -8.51
C GLY A 147 6.76 -3.33 -8.21
N LEU A 148 7.67 -3.03 -9.14
CA LEU A 148 8.76 -2.07 -8.92
C LEU A 148 8.31 -0.60 -8.93
N ILE A 149 7.15 -0.29 -9.51
CA ILE A 149 6.60 1.06 -9.60
C ILE A 149 5.21 1.07 -8.94
N SER A 150 4.96 2.00 -8.01
CA SER A 150 3.63 2.16 -7.41
C SER A 150 2.58 2.53 -8.46
N ALA A 151 1.41 1.89 -8.39
CA ALA A 151 0.28 2.18 -9.27
C ALA A 151 -0.50 3.46 -8.88
N PHE A 152 -0.18 4.10 -7.75
CA PHE A 152 -0.96 5.20 -7.21
C PHE A 152 -0.29 6.55 -7.47
N ASN A 153 -0.99 7.42 -8.24
CA ASN A 153 -0.48 8.74 -8.55
C ASN A 153 -0.57 9.68 -7.32
N PRO A 154 0.55 10.21 -6.81
CA PRO A 154 0.56 11.04 -5.61
C PRO A 154 -0.09 12.41 -5.79
N TYR A 155 -0.23 12.93 -7.01
CA TYR A 155 -0.81 14.27 -7.25
C TYR A 155 -2.31 14.34 -7.00
N LEU A 156 -3.04 13.24 -7.26
CA LEU A 156 -4.44 13.12 -6.87
C LEU A 156 -4.62 12.83 -5.39
N THR A 157 -3.62 12.20 -4.77
CA THR A 157 -3.70 11.73 -3.40
C THR A 157 -3.62 12.90 -2.42
N LYS A 158 -4.65 13.07 -1.61
CA LYS A 158 -4.68 14.01 -0.50
C LYS A 158 -3.98 13.44 0.73
N ARG A 159 -4.35 12.19 1.07
CA ARG A 159 -3.91 11.52 2.29
C ARG A 159 -3.84 10.01 2.09
N VAL A 160 -2.82 9.40 2.67
CA VAL A 160 -2.72 7.94 2.79
C VAL A 160 -2.72 7.58 4.26
N GLU A 161 -3.60 6.68 4.66
CA GLU A 161 -3.68 6.15 6.01
C GLU A 161 -3.13 4.73 6.01
N VAL A 162 -2.12 4.49 6.83
CA VAL A 162 -1.51 3.18 7.04
C VAL A 162 -1.89 2.69 8.43
N ILE A 163 -2.69 1.62 8.47
CA ILE A 163 -3.24 1.04 9.69
C ILE A 163 -2.67 -0.37 9.84
N LYS A 164 -1.75 -0.55 10.80
CA LYS A 164 -1.11 -1.84 11.06
C LYS A 164 -1.96 -2.73 11.98
N ASN A 165 -2.75 -2.12 12.87
CA ASN A 165 -3.65 -2.76 13.84
C ASN A 165 -4.72 -1.78 14.31
N GLY A 166 -5.83 -2.25 14.89
CA GLY A 166 -6.92 -1.41 15.36
C GLY A 166 -7.72 -0.78 14.22
N THR A 167 -7.98 -1.53 13.16
CA THR A 167 -8.78 -1.10 12.02
C THR A 167 -10.22 -0.84 12.43
N SER A 168 -10.89 0.17 11.85
CA SER A 168 -12.34 0.39 12.07
C SER A 168 -13.17 -0.84 11.65
N ALA A 169 -14.24 -1.13 12.38
CA ALA A 169 -15.18 -2.21 12.10
C ALA A 169 -15.87 -2.09 10.72
N ARG A 170 -15.82 -0.91 10.10
CA ARG A 170 -16.28 -0.68 8.73
C ARG A 170 -15.53 -1.53 7.69
N TYR A 171 -14.23 -1.83 7.92
CA TYR A 171 -13.37 -2.50 6.94
C TYR A 171 -13.27 -4.00 7.23
N GLY A 172 -13.53 -4.83 6.22
CA GLY A 172 -13.40 -6.29 6.24
C GLY A 172 -12.58 -6.80 5.08
N ASP A 173 -12.44 -8.13 4.96
CA ASP A 173 -11.77 -8.85 3.89
C ASP A 173 -10.29 -8.45 3.68
N GLY A 174 -9.54 -8.49 4.80
CA GLY A 174 -8.09 -8.31 4.83
C GLY A 174 -7.55 -8.63 6.22
N VAL A 175 -6.70 -9.66 6.37
CA VAL A 175 -6.23 -10.18 7.68
C VAL A 175 -4.96 -9.54 8.20
N SER A 176 -4.31 -8.66 7.40
CA SER A 176 -3.11 -7.92 7.82
C SER A 176 -3.43 -6.43 7.99
N GLY A 177 -2.69 -5.53 7.37
CA GLY A 177 -2.91 -4.09 7.47
C GLY A 177 -4.01 -3.56 6.55
N VAL A 178 -4.29 -2.26 6.70
CA VAL A 178 -5.16 -1.50 5.78
C VAL A 178 -4.42 -0.28 5.29
N LEU A 179 -4.41 -0.08 3.98
CA LEU A 179 -3.87 1.08 3.29
C LEU A 179 -5.01 1.82 2.61
N LYS A 180 -5.36 3.02 3.12
CA LYS A 180 -6.39 3.88 2.53
C LYS A 180 -5.74 5.03 1.80
N ILE A 181 -5.94 5.12 0.50
CA ILE A 181 -5.46 6.19 -0.36
C ILE A 181 -6.65 7.09 -0.67
N GLY A 182 -6.77 8.17 0.11
CA GLY A 182 -7.84 9.16 -0.06
C GLY A 182 -7.42 10.22 -1.08
N LEU A 183 -8.32 10.52 -2.01
CA LEU A 183 -8.14 11.58 -2.97
C LEU A 183 -8.60 12.92 -2.40
N GLU A 184 -8.24 14.01 -3.11
CA GLU A 184 -8.80 15.33 -2.82
C GLU A 184 -10.33 15.29 -2.94
N ASP A 185 -11.02 15.89 -1.98
CA ASP A 185 -12.49 15.90 -1.89
C ASP A 185 -13.07 17.30 -1.64
N SER A 186 -12.21 18.31 -1.61
CA SER A 186 -12.60 19.70 -1.46
C SER A 186 -12.84 20.39 -2.80
N LEU A 187 -13.84 21.27 -2.83
CA LEU A 187 -14.02 22.19 -3.95
C LEU A 187 -12.86 23.19 -4.02
N SER A 188 -12.53 23.62 -5.20
CA SER A 188 -11.57 24.71 -5.44
C SER A 188 -12.13 25.67 -6.46
N ASN A 189 -11.92 26.95 -6.26
CA ASN A 189 -12.26 27.99 -7.24
C ASN A 189 -11.11 28.27 -8.23
N GLU A 190 -9.93 27.70 -7.97
CA GLU A 190 -8.73 27.95 -8.79
C GLU A 190 -8.38 26.74 -9.64
N LYS A 191 -8.02 26.99 -10.88
CA LYS A 191 -7.42 25.99 -11.77
C LYS A 191 -5.99 25.75 -11.33
N SER A 192 -5.58 24.51 -11.29
CA SER A 192 -4.18 24.14 -11.03
C SER A 192 -3.83 22.87 -11.77
N GLY A 193 -2.56 22.72 -12.09
CA GLY A 193 -2.09 21.52 -12.77
C GLY A 193 -0.60 21.30 -12.59
N SER A 194 -0.15 20.13 -12.99
CA SER A 194 1.27 19.81 -13.04
C SER A 194 1.55 18.83 -14.18
N ILE A 195 2.73 18.96 -14.76
CA ILE A 195 3.29 18.01 -15.71
C ILE A 195 4.66 17.61 -15.16
N SER A 196 4.96 16.33 -15.15
CA SER A 196 6.29 15.85 -14.77
C SER A 196 6.73 14.67 -15.61
N ALA A 197 8.05 14.52 -15.73
CA ALA A 197 8.69 13.40 -16.40
C ALA A 197 9.87 12.92 -15.54
N ASN A 198 10.13 11.63 -15.60
CA ASN A 198 11.34 11.02 -15.07
C ASN A 198 11.89 10.00 -16.08
N LEU A 199 12.92 9.21 -15.71
CA LEU A 199 13.55 8.25 -16.62
C LEU A 199 12.68 7.02 -16.96
N LEU A 200 11.44 6.92 -16.44
CA LEU A 200 10.53 5.79 -16.67
C LEU A 200 9.20 6.21 -17.30
N HIS A 201 8.68 7.37 -16.91
CA HIS A 201 7.32 7.79 -17.30
C HIS A 201 7.13 9.30 -17.33
N VAL A 202 6.09 9.72 -18.04
CA VAL A 202 5.52 11.08 -18.02
C VAL A 202 4.17 11.02 -17.33
N LYS A 203 3.84 12.04 -16.55
CA LYS A 203 2.54 12.16 -15.87
C LYS A 203 2.02 13.60 -15.86
N GLY A 204 0.69 13.72 -15.84
CA GLY A 204 -0.01 14.99 -15.74
C GLY A 204 -1.11 14.94 -14.68
N PHE A 205 -1.41 16.08 -14.13
CA PHE A 205 -2.52 16.31 -13.20
C PHE A 205 -3.20 17.63 -13.53
N ALA A 206 -4.53 17.67 -13.46
CA ALA A 206 -5.32 18.89 -13.60
C ALA A 206 -6.46 18.92 -12.57
N ARG A 207 -6.66 20.08 -11.96
CA ARG A 207 -7.82 20.44 -11.16
C ARG A 207 -8.59 21.52 -11.90
N LEU A 208 -9.84 21.22 -12.24
CA LEU A 208 -10.71 22.05 -13.04
C LEU A 208 -11.98 22.41 -12.25
N PRO A 209 -12.10 23.62 -11.69
CA PRO A 209 -13.36 24.09 -11.16
C PRO A 209 -14.35 24.27 -12.32
N LEU A 210 -15.41 23.48 -12.35
CA LEU A 210 -16.47 23.56 -13.38
C LEU A 210 -17.49 24.61 -13.01
N THR A 211 -17.87 24.63 -11.74
CA THR A 211 -18.77 25.64 -11.13
C THR A 211 -18.32 25.92 -9.71
N LYS A 212 -18.97 26.88 -9.02
CA LYS A 212 -18.75 27.11 -7.58
C LYS A 212 -19.08 25.90 -6.71
N LYS A 213 -19.86 24.92 -7.22
CA LYS A 213 -20.31 23.72 -6.53
C LYS A 213 -19.71 22.44 -7.09
N ALA A 214 -18.90 22.51 -8.17
CA ALA A 214 -18.39 21.33 -8.84
C ALA A 214 -16.93 21.48 -9.25
N THR A 215 -16.14 20.45 -8.98
CA THR A 215 -14.72 20.35 -9.37
C THR A 215 -14.44 19.00 -10.02
N LEU A 216 -13.67 19.00 -11.09
CA LEU A 216 -13.15 17.80 -11.76
C LEU A 216 -11.64 17.71 -11.53
N LEU A 217 -11.20 16.56 -11.06
CA LEU A 217 -9.80 16.21 -10.91
C LEU A 217 -9.45 15.14 -11.93
N LEU A 218 -8.35 15.32 -12.64
CA LEU A 218 -7.86 14.38 -13.65
C LEU A 218 -6.39 14.10 -13.42
N SER A 219 -5.96 12.85 -13.58
CA SER A 219 -4.56 12.51 -13.69
C SER A 219 -4.35 11.41 -14.72
N ALA A 220 -3.21 11.46 -15.39
CA ALA A 220 -2.76 10.44 -16.31
C ALA A 220 -1.26 10.26 -16.18
N ARG A 221 -0.79 9.02 -16.29
CA ARG A 221 0.62 8.65 -16.35
C ARG A 221 0.78 7.56 -17.41
N ARG A 222 1.87 7.65 -18.18
CA ARG A 222 2.28 6.63 -19.14
C ARG A 222 3.78 6.46 -19.09
N SER A 223 4.25 5.21 -19.12
CA SER A 223 5.67 4.94 -19.33
C SER A 223 6.08 5.30 -20.75
N HIS A 224 7.37 5.56 -20.95
CA HIS A 224 7.99 5.71 -22.27
C HIS A 224 9.05 4.63 -22.52
N THR A 225 9.00 3.55 -21.74
CA THR A 225 9.95 2.42 -21.75
C THR A 225 9.90 1.60 -23.05
N ASP A 226 8.80 1.69 -23.80
CA ASP A 226 8.62 1.15 -25.14
C ASP A 226 9.27 2.02 -26.25
N ILE A 227 9.71 3.24 -25.93
CA ILE A 227 10.27 4.21 -26.88
C ILE A 227 11.73 4.52 -26.54
N THR A 228 12.06 4.60 -25.22
CA THR A 228 13.38 5.02 -24.75
C THR A 228 13.97 4.02 -23.79
N ASP A 229 15.22 3.66 -24.05
CA ASP A 229 16.01 2.80 -23.18
C ASP A 229 16.85 3.65 -22.22
N THR A 230 16.39 3.78 -20.97
CA THR A 230 17.05 4.59 -19.94
C THR A 230 17.85 3.72 -18.97
N PRO A 231 18.86 4.28 -18.27
CA PRO A 231 19.61 3.52 -17.25
C PRO A 231 18.72 2.93 -16.15
N THR A 232 17.69 3.66 -15.71
CA THR A 232 16.72 3.18 -14.72
C THR A 232 15.90 2.01 -15.25
N TYR A 233 15.45 2.08 -16.50
CA TYR A 233 14.69 1.01 -17.15
C TYR A 233 15.53 -0.25 -17.29
N ARG A 234 16.80 -0.14 -17.72
CA ARG A 234 17.72 -1.29 -17.82
C ARG A 234 17.94 -1.96 -16.46
N SER A 235 18.16 -1.18 -15.39
CA SER A 235 18.29 -1.73 -14.04
C SER A 235 17.05 -2.50 -13.62
N TYR A 236 15.86 -1.99 -13.93
CA TYR A 236 14.60 -2.67 -13.64
C TYR A 236 14.40 -3.93 -14.47
N THR A 237 14.71 -3.89 -15.75
CA THR A 237 14.61 -5.05 -16.66
C THR A 237 15.57 -6.15 -16.21
N ASN A 238 16.83 -5.83 -15.97
CA ASN A 238 17.83 -6.79 -15.48
C ASN A 238 17.38 -7.43 -14.15
N ARG A 239 16.78 -6.64 -13.23
CA ARG A 239 16.27 -7.16 -11.96
C ARG A 239 15.10 -8.13 -12.16
N ILE A 240 14.19 -7.84 -13.08
CA ILE A 240 12.98 -8.65 -13.30
C ILE A 240 13.31 -9.96 -14.01
N PHE A 241 14.19 -9.93 -15.00
CA PHE A 241 14.45 -11.09 -15.84
C PHE A 241 15.58 -12.01 -15.35
N GLN A 242 16.31 -11.66 -14.29
CA GLN A 242 17.46 -12.43 -13.78
C GLN A 242 17.13 -13.87 -13.31
N ASP A 243 15.88 -14.21 -13.10
CA ASP A 243 15.41 -15.51 -12.60
C ASP A 243 14.36 -16.11 -13.57
N THR A 244 14.52 -15.85 -14.85
CA THR A 244 13.61 -16.31 -15.89
C THR A 244 14.28 -17.30 -16.80
N ASP A 245 13.51 -18.13 -17.48
CA ASP A 245 14.02 -19.07 -18.50
C ASP A 245 14.79 -18.36 -19.61
N LEU A 246 14.58 -17.06 -19.83
CA LEU A 246 15.30 -16.24 -20.80
C LEU A 246 16.77 -16.04 -20.45
N GLU A 247 17.12 -15.95 -19.16
CA GLU A 247 18.50 -15.80 -18.69
C GLU A 247 19.18 -17.19 -18.49
N MET A 248 18.40 -18.17 -18.02
CA MET A 248 18.88 -19.54 -17.81
C MET A 248 19.21 -20.28 -19.12
N SER A 249 18.69 -19.79 -20.24
CA SER A 249 18.94 -20.35 -21.59
C SER A 249 20.33 -20.06 -22.15
N GLY A 250 21.31 -19.67 -21.35
CA GLY A 250 22.67 -19.32 -21.78
C GLY A 250 23.42 -20.40 -22.61
N ASN A 251 22.89 -21.60 -22.70
CA ASN A 251 23.42 -22.71 -23.54
C ASN A 251 22.42 -23.22 -24.60
N LEU A 252 21.21 -22.62 -24.70
CA LEU A 252 20.23 -23.03 -25.71
C LEU A 252 20.25 -22.08 -26.92
N PRO A 253 19.94 -22.57 -28.14
CA PRO A 253 19.93 -21.78 -29.36
C PRO A 253 18.69 -20.85 -29.46
N VAL A 254 18.09 -20.49 -28.34
CA VAL A 254 16.93 -19.59 -28.24
C VAL A 254 17.42 -18.25 -27.71
N SER A 255 17.26 -17.19 -28.49
CA SER A 255 17.55 -15.83 -28.04
C SER A 255 16.26 -15.05 -27.87
N ALA A 256 16.03 -14.45 -26.68
CA ALA A 256 14.99 -13.46 -26.53
C ALA A 256 15.39 -12.15 -27.21
N SER A 257 14.50 -11.61 -28.01
CA SER A 257 14.65 -10.31 -28.66
C SER A 257 13.41 -9.47 -28.47
N ASN A 258 13.55 -8.15 -28.58
CA ASN A 258 12.44 -7.20 -28.55
C ASN A 258 11.56 -7.26 -27.30
N ILE A 259 12.19 -7.28 -26.11
CA ILE A 259 11.43 -7.12 -24.85
C ILE A 259 10.82 -5.73 -24.83
N ASN A 260 9.49 -5.67 -24.88
CA ASN A 260 8.72 -4.45 -24.88
C ASN A 260 7.78 -4.39 -23.68
N PHE A 261 8.00 -3.44 -22.78
CA PHE A 261 7.16 -3.20 -21.63
C PHE A 261 6.63 -1.76 -21.62
N PHE A 262 5.35 -1.60 -21.43
CA PHE A 262 4.77 -0.30 -21.12
C PHE A 262 3.62 -0.40 -20.11
N PHE A 263 3.34 0.71 -19.44
CA PHE A 263 2.19 0.85 -18.54
C PHE A 263 1.55 2.22 -18.68
N TYR A 264 0.30 2.29 -18.26
CA TYR A 264 -0.38 3.57 -18.01
C TYR A 264 -1.34 3.45 -16.82
N ASP A 265 -1.61 4.60 -16.20
CA ASP A 265 -2.72 4.79 -15.29
C ASP A 265 -3.44 6.11 -15.59
N ILE A 266 -4.77 6.08 -15.50
CA ILE A 266 -5.64 7.23 -15.67
C ILE A 266 -6.63 7.22 -14.52
N SER A 267 -6.82 8.37 -13.89
CA SER A 267 -7.77 8.51 -12.80
C SER A 267 -8.52 9.83 -12.89
N ALA A 268 -9.79 9.80 -12.51
CA ALA A 268 -10.65 10.96 -12.50
C ALA A 268 -11.50 10.98 -11.21
N LYS A 269 -11.77 12.17 -10.67
CA LYS A 269 -12.75 12.37 -9.61
C LYS A 269 -13.57 13.61 -9.87
N TYR A 270 -14.88 13.44 -9.93
CA TYR A 270 -15.85 14.52 -9.97
C TYR A 270 -16.43 14.74 -8.58
N ILE A 271 -16.44 15.98 -8.12
CA ILE A 271 -16.94 16.41 -6.82
C ILE A 271 -18.05 17.40 -7.04
N TYR A 272 -19.18 17.19 -6.39
CA TYR A 272 -20.34 18.06 -6.51
C TYR A 272 -21.06 18.26 -5.17
N ASN A 273 -21.10 19.49 -4.66
CA ASN A 273 -21.95 19.87 -3.54
C ASN A 273 -23.33 20.24 -4.09
N ILE A 274 -24.27 19.28 -4.04
CA ILE A 274 -25.64 19.47 -4.50
C ILE A 274 -26.29 20.59 -3.68
N SER A 275 -26.12 20.53 -2.35
CA SER A 275 -26.53 21.53 -1.39
C SER A 275 -25.47 21.65 -0.28
N ASP A 276 -25.72 22.52 0.72
CA ASP A 276 -24.85 22.62 1.91
C ASP A 276 -24.91 21.37 2.81
N ARG A 277 -25.86 20.46 2.55
CA ARG A 277 -26.05 19.21 3.29
C ARG A 277 -25.82 17.96 2.46
N ASP A 278 -25.73 18.09 1.15
CA ASP A 278 -25.67 16.97 0.20
C ASP A 278 -24.40 17.04 -0.64
N TYR A 279 -23.63 15.99 -0.57
CA TYR A 279 -22.39 15.80 -1.28
C TYR A 279 -22.46 14.57 -2.19
N LEU A 280 -22.02 14.72 -3.43
CA LEU A 280 -21.87 13.64 -4.39
C LEU A 280 -20.43 13.61 -4.91
N SER A 281 -19.84 12.44 -5.01
CA SER A 281 -18.61 12.27 -5.78
C SER A 281 -18.63 11.00 -6.61
N VAL A 282 -17.96 11.07 -7.76
CA VAL A 282 -17.75 9.95 -8.65
C VAL A 282 -16.25 9.84 -8.89
N SER A 283 -15.66 8.68 -8.59
CA SER A 283 -14.23 8.40 -8.78
C SER A 283 -14.07 7.23 -9.73
N ALA A 284 -13.16 7.35 -10.70
CA ALA A 284 -12.83 6.31 -11.66
C ALA A 284 -11.32 6.17 -11.80
N THR A 285 -10.84 4.94 -11.99
CA THR A 285 -9.42 4.65 -12.23
C THR A 285 -9.25 3.48 -13.18
N THR A 286 -8.19 3.50 -13.97
CA THR A 286 -7.71 2.37 -14.75
C THR A 286 -6.20 2.29 -14.65
N LEU A 287 -5.71 1.09 -14.39
CA LEU A 287 -4.30 0.71 -14.37
C LEU A 287 -4.10 -0.34 -15.44
N PHE A 288 -3.00 -0.29 -16.18
CA PHE A 288 -2.68 -1.26 -17.20
C PHE A 288 -1.19 -1.45 -17.35
N ASN A 289 -0.76 -2.72 -17.48
CA ASN A 289 0.59 -3.14 -17.81
C ASN A 289 0.54 -4.06 -19.02
N LYS A 290 1.53 -3.97 -19.88
CA LYS A 290 1.75 -4.90 -20.97
C LYS A 290 3.23 -5.22 -21.10
N LEU A 291 3.56 -6.51 -21.17
CA LEU A 291 4.87 -7.03 -21.54
C LEU A 291 4.71 -7.95 -22.74
N GLU A 292 5.53 -7.77 -23.74
CA GLU A 292 5.69 -8.70 -24.88
C GLU A 292 7.18 -8.95 -25.11
N TYR A 293 7.52 -10.17 -25.49
CA TYR A 293 8.87 -10.52 -25.94
C TYR A 293 8.78 -11.54 -27.07
N ASP A 294 9.79 -11.47 -27.93
CA ASP A 294 9.92 -12.34 -29.08
C ASP A 294 11.04 -13.38 -28.81
N GLU A 295 10.75 -14.64 -29.07
CA GLU A 295 11.73 -15.74 -29.04
C GLU A 295 12.03 -16.22 -30.45
N ASN A 296 13.31 -16.38 -30.77
CA ASN A 296 13.78 -16.92 -32.05
C ASN A 296 14.66 -18.12 -31.79
N THR A 297 14.41 -19.23 -32.49
CA THR A 297 15.34 -20.34 -32.56
C THR A 297 16.27 -20.19 -33.76
N THR A 298 17.56 -20.11 -33.50
CA THR A 298 18.58 -20.03 -34.58
C THR A 298 18.64 -21.31 -35.42
N ALA A 299 18.21 -22.45 -34.86
CA ALA A 299 18.26 -23.77 -35.52
C ALA A 299 17.13 -24.00 -36.52
N THR A 300 15.93 -23.46 -36.28
CA THR A 300 14.73 -23.75 -37.09
C THR A 300 14.11 -22.49 -37.70
N GLY A 301 14.55 -21.28 -37.31
CA GLY A 301 13.96 -20.02 -37.75
C GLY A 301 12.52 -19.81 -37.26
N VAL A 302 12.05 -20.59 -36.26
CA VAL A 302 10.74 -20.46 -35.70
C VAL A 302 10.68 -19.21 -34.81
N PHE A 303 9.68 -18.39 -35.03
CA PHE A 303 9.40 -17.18 -34.28
C PHE A 303 8.17 -17.42 -33.39
N ALA A 304 8.26 -17.07 -32.11
CA ALA A 304 7.13 -17.09 -31.19
C ALA A 304 7.06 -15.81 -30.38
N ARG A 305 5.87 -15.37 -30.07
CA ARG A 305 5.61 -14.18 -29.24
C ARG A 305 4.85 -14.58 -27.98
N SER A 306 5.47 -14.32 -26.85
CA SER A 306 4.89 -14.45 -25.53
C SER A 306 4.54 -13.08 -24.96
N GLY A 307 3.54 -13.01 -24.07
CA GLY A 307 3.13 -11.73 -23.49
C GLY A 307 2.20 -11.86 -22.29
N ILE A 308 2.16 -10.80 -21.51
CA ILE A 308 1.27 -10.67 -20.36
C ILE A 308 0.64 -9.27 -20.35
N ASP A 309 -0.68 -9.24 -20.20
CA ASP A 309 -1.48 -8.04 -19.96
C ASP A 309 -2.07 -8.11 -18.56
N GLN A 310 -1.92 -7.04 -17.79
CA GLN A 310 -2.47 -6.96 -16.44
C GLN A 310 -3.13 -5.60 -16.23
N GLY A 311 -4.33 -5.58 -15.66
CA GLY A 311 -5.03 -4.32 -15.41
C GLY A 311 -6.00 -4.37 -14.24
N ASN A 312 -6.31 -3.19 -13.70
CA ASN A 312 -7.36 -3.01 -12.72
C ASN A 312 -8.17 -1.75 -13.05
N ARG A 313 -9.48 -1.89 -13.18
CA ARG A 313 -10.42 -0.79 -13.42
C ARG A 313 -11.32 -0.63 -12.23
N GLY A 314 -11.57 0.59 -11.79
CA GLY A 314 -12.41 0.89 -10.65
C GLY A 314 -13.35 2.06 -10.92
N LEU A 315 -14.58 1.96 -10.43
CA LEU A 315 -15.58 3.02 -10.42
C LEU A 315 -16.22 3.09 -9.05
N LYS A 316 -16.41 4.29 -8.50
CA LYS A 316 -17.12 4.51 -7.26
C LYS A 316 -18.05 5.71 -7.37
N ILE A 317 -19.22 5.58 -6.75
CA ILE A 317 -20.19 6.65 -6.52
C ILE A 317 -20.37 6.77 -5.00
N LYS A 318 -20.21 7.96 -4.47
CA LYS A 318 -20.48 8.27 -3.07
C LYS A 318 -21.49 9.39 -2.95
N TYR A 319 -22.53 9.16 -2.18
CA TYR A 319 -23.47 10.19 -1.75
C TYR A 319 -23.41 10.32 -0.22
N ALA A 320 -23.31 11.54 0.29
CA ALA A 320 -23.32 11.81 1.72
C ALA A 320 -24.31 12.92 2.04
N ARG A 321 -25.08 12.73 3.11
CA ARG A 321 -26.05 13.71 3.60
C ARG A 321 -25.87 14.00 5.09
N GLN A 322 -25.72 15.28 5.41
CA GLN A 322 -25.79 15.81 6.76
C GLN A 322 -27.24 16.18 7.09
N TRP A 323 -27.92 15.37 7.87
CA TRP A 323 -29.31 15.60 8.22
C TRP A 323 -29.46 16.75 9.20
N ASN A 324 -28.59 16.79 10.20
CA ASN A 324 -28.45 17.85 11.20
C ASN A 324 -27.02 17.84 11.76
N SER A 325 -26.72 18.66 12.77
CA SER A 325 -25.38 18.73 13.39
C SER A 325 -24.90 17.44 14.06
N GLN A 326 -25.80 16.49 14.33
CA GLN A 326 -25.51 15.25 15.04
C GLN A 326 -25.57 14.02 14.14
N PHE A 327 -26.35 14.02 13.06
CA PHE A 327 -26.63 12.83 12.26
C PHE A 327 -26.22 13.00 10.80
N LYS A 328 -25.40 12.06 10.33
CA LYS A 328 -24.91 11.97 8.95
C LYS A 328 -25.08 10.56 8.41
N THR A 329 -25.34 10.45 7.11
CA THR A 329 -25.35 9.18 6.36
C THR A 329 -24.47 9.26 5.14
N ASP A 330 -23.77 8.15 4.81
CA ASP A 330 -22.99 7.98 3.60
C ASP A 330 -23.46 6.70 2.88
N LEU A 331 -23.66 6.79 1.58
CA LEU A 331 -23.88 5.65 0.70
C LEU A 331 -22.71 5.57 -0.28
N ASP A 332 -22.00 4.46 -0.25
CA ASP A 332 -20.87 4.16 -1.13
C ASP A 332 -21.23 2.96 -2.01
N LEU A 333 -21.06 3.11 -3.32
CA LEU A 333 -21.19 2.05 -4.32
C LEU A 333 -19.88 1.97 -5.08
N TYR A 334 -19.26 0.79 -5.17
CA TYR A 334 -18.11 0.62 -6.06
C TYR A 334 -18.15 -0.69 -6.85
N ALA A 335 -17.46 -0.65 -7.98
CA ALA A 335 -17.08 -1.79 -8.79
C ALA A 335 -15.57 -1.75 -9.03
N SER A 336 -14.89 -2.89 -8.85
CA SER A 336 -13.47 -3.09 -9.19
C SER A 336 -13.34 -4.34 -10.05
N ASN A 337 -12.66 -4.21 -11.20
CA ASN A 337 -12.39 -5.32 -12.10
C ASN A 337 -10.89 -5.44 -12.33
N TYR A 338 -10.30 -6.53 -11.85
CA TYR A 338 -8.93 -6.94 -12.11
C TYR A 338 -8.92 -8.01 -13.21
N ASN A 339 -7.97 -7.91 -14.13
CA ASN A 339 -7.75 -8.89 -15.18
C ASN A 339 -6.26 -9.07 -15.42
N LEU A 340 -5.83 -10.32 -15.49
CA LEU A 340 -4.52 -10.74 -15.94
C LEU A 340 -4.72 -11.76 -17.06
N ARG A 341 -4.04 -11.57 -18.19
CA ARG A 341 -3.98 -12.50 -19.32
C ARG A 341 -2.54 -12.72 -19.67
N ALA A 342 -2.12 -13.99 -19.72
CA ALA A 342 -0.78 -14.37 -20.11
C ALA A 342 -0.85 -15.42 -21.22
N ARG A 343 0.03 -15.25 -22.21
CA ARG A 343 0.29 -16.23 -23.25
C ARG A 343 1.77 -16.56 -23.21
N ASN A 344 2.11 -17.79 -22.90
CA ASN A 344 3.47 -18.29 -22.90
C ASN A 344 3.61 -19.34 -24.01
N PHE A 345 4.60 -19.16 -24.85
CA PHE A 345 4.91 -20.07 -25.95
C PHE A 345 6.26 -20.74 -25.68
N ASN A 346 6.27 -22.08 -25.67
CA ASN A 346 7.48 -22.87 -25.61
C ASN A 346 7.79 -23.40 -27.01
N ILE A 347 8.87 -22.89 -27.62
CA ILE A 347 9.26 -23.23 -29.00
C ILE A 347 9.66 -24.70 -29.13
N GLU A 348 10.35 -25.26 -28.13
CA GLU A 348 10.90 -26.62 -28.19
C GLU A 348 9.79 -27.67 -28.31
N ASN A 349 8.70 -27.49 -27.61
CA ASN A 349 7.58 -28.42 -27.53
C ASN A 349 6.39 -28.01 -28.40
N ASN A 350 6.48 -26.87 -29.11
CA ASN A 350 5.37 -26.22 -29.81
C ASN A 350 4.11 -26.11 -28.91
N GLN A 351 4.34 -25.78 -27.63
CA GLN A 351 3.30 -25.65 -26.63
C GLN A 351 2.96 -24.18 -26.44
N GLN A 352 1.68 -23.86 -26.45
CA GLN A 352 1.15 -22.58 -26.06
C GLN A 352 0.31 -22.75 -24.80
N LEU A 353 0.64 -21.98 -23.76
CA LEU A 353 -0.13 -21.88 -22.54
C LEU A 353 -0.82 -20.51 -22.48
N ASP A 354 -2.15 -20.50 -22.53
CA ASP A 354 -2.96 -19.31 -22.31
C ASP A 354 -3.57 -19.34 -20.90
N GLN A 355 -3.49 -18.22 -20.19
CA GLN A 355 -3.97 -18.10 -18.81
C GLN A 355 -4.75 -16.81 -18.63
N GLU A 356 -5.81 -16.88 -17.82
CA GLU A 356 -6.55 -15.71 -17.36
C GLU A 356 -6.82 -15.80 -15.87
N ASN A 357 -6.66 -14.69 -15.15
CA ASN A 357 -7.13 -14.52 -13.80
C ASN A 357 -7.94 -13.23 -13.69
N GLU A 358 -9.22 -13.35 -13.38
CA GLU A 358 -10.15 -12.22 -13.29
C GLU A 358 -10.72 -12.13 -11.87
N VAL A 359 -10.89 -10.89 -11.37
CA VAL A 359 -11.66 -10.59 -10.16
C VAL A 359 -12.62 -9.46 -10.45
N LEU A 360 -13.91 -9.69 -10.24
CA LEU A 360 -14.94 -8.66 -10.25
C LEU A 360 -15.48 -8.48 -8.83
N ASP A 361 -15.30 -7.30 -8.26
CA ASP A 361 -15.70 -6.95 -6.89
C ASP A 361 -16.69 -5.80 -6.92
N LEU A 362 -17.92 -6.07 -6.45
CA LEU A 362 -19.01 -5.12 -6.34
C LEU A 362 -19.36 -4.93 -4.87
N SER A 363 -19.46 -3.69 -4.42
CA SER A 363 -19.83 -3.40 -3.03
C SER A 363 -20.80 -2.22 -2.91
N LEU A 364 -21.77 -2.40 -2.04
CA LEU A 364 -22.67 -1.36 -1.53
C LEU A 364 -22.41 -1.21 -0.03
N THR A 365 -22.17 0.00 0.45
CA THR A 365 -22.02 0.29 1.88
C THR A 365 -22.90 1.46 2.27
N LEU A 366 -23.79 1.25 3.23
CA LEU A 366 -24.55 2.29 3.92
C LEU A 366 -23.91 2.49 5.29
N ASN A 367 -23.47 3.71 5.57
CA ASN A 367 -22.88 4.08 6.85
C ASN A 367 -23.68 5.22 7.49
N THR A 368 -23.92 5.11 8.79
CA THR A 368 -24.58 6.13 9.59
C THR A 368 -23.65 6.57 10.73
N GLN A 369 -23.65 7.85 11.01
CA GLN A 369 -22.82 8.44 12.04
C GLN A 369 -23.70 9.33 12.92
N LEU A 370 -23.73 9.04 14.22
CA LEU A 370 -24.50 9.75 15.21
C LEU A 370 -23.57 10.31 16.31
N LYS A 371 -23.56 11.61 16.47
CA LYS A 371 -22.91 12.28 17.60
C LYS A 371 -23.89 12.25 18.78
N LEU A 372 -23.68 11.31 19.70
CA LEU A 372 -24.53 11.14 20.89
C LEU A 372 -24.33 12.28 21.90
N SER A 373 -23.08 12.77 22.00
CA SER A 373 -22.67 13.94 22.78
C SER A 373 -21.37 14.50 22.23
N ASP A 374 -20.79 15.54 22.83
CA ASP A 374 -19.48 16.06 22.42
C ASP A 374 -18.35 15.04 22.62
N ASN A 375 -18.54 14.09 23.53
CA ASN A 375 -17.57 13.05 23.87
C ASN A 375 -17.82 11.71 23.17
N PHE A 376 -19.06 11.42 22.77
CA PHE A 376 -19.46 10.13 22.23
C PHE A 376 -19.94 10.22 20.80
N LYS A 377 -19.40 9.37 19.95
CA LYS A 377 -19.77 9.18 18.56
C LYS A 377 -20.09 7.70 18.31
N TRP A 378 -21.19 7.43 17.66
CA TRP A 378 -21.64 6.11 17.30
C TRP A 378 -21.73 5.96 15.78
N GLU A 379 -21.04 4.99 15.24
CA GLU A 379 -21.06 4.64 13.81
C GLU A 379 -21.66 3.27 13.62
N ASN A 380 -22.56 3.13 12.65
CA ASN A 380 -23.16 1.87 12.28
C ASN A 380 -23.23 1.77 10.77
N GLY A 381 -23.26 0.56 10.25
CA GLY A 381 -23.48 0.40 8.84
C GLY A 381 -23.74 -1.03 8.42
N TYR A 382 -24.16 -1.12 7.19
CA TYR A 382 -24.38 -2.35 6.45
C TYR A 382 -23.51 -2.33 5.21
N GLN A 383 -22.90 -3.46 4.91
CA GLN A 383 -22.16 -3.68 3.67
C GLN A 383 -22.58 -4.97 2.99
N PHE A 384 -22.93 -4.88 1.74
CA PHE A 384 -23.05 -6.01 0.82
C PHE A 384 -21.85 -6.01 -0.11
N THR A 385 -21.23 -7.18 -0.29
CA THR A 385 -20.11 -7.36 -1.23
C THR A 385 -20.33 -8.67 -2.01
N GLU A 386 -20.19 -8.59 -3.34
CA GLU A 386 -20.14 -9.73 -4.24
C GLU A 386 -18.81 -9.76 -4.97
N VAL A 387 -18.05 -10.84 -4.80
CA VAL A 387 -16.76 -11.02 -5.47
C VAL A 387 -16.78 -12.28 -6.30
N GLY A 388 -16.64 -12.11 -7.61
CA GLY A 388 -16.42 -13.18 -8.57
C GLY A 388 -14.94 -13.35 -8.87
N THR A 389 -14.42 -14.57 -8.84
CA THR A 389 -13.08 -14.93 -9.30
C THR A 389 -13.17 -15.93 -10.44
N ARG A 390 -12.30 -15.76 -11.46
CA ARG A 390 -12.17 -16.70 -12.57
C ARG A 390 -10.70 -17.01 -12.79
N ASN A 391 -10.37 -18.30 -12.90
CA ASN A 391 -9.06 -18.79 -13.28
C ASN A 391 -9.22 -19.72 -14.48
N LEU A 392 -8.61 -19.35 -15.61
CA LEU A 392 -8.55 -20.14 -16.83
C LEU A 392 -7.10 -20.51 -17.11
N ALA A 393 -6.88 -21.77 -17.48
CA ALA A 393 -5.62 -22.25 -18.03
C ALA A 393 -5.94 -23.25 -19.16
N GLN A 394 -5.29 -23.06 -20.29
CA GLN A 394 -5.42 -23.99 -21.44
C GLN A 394 -4.09 -24.16 -22.14
N THR A 395 -3.80 -25.39 -22.58
CA THR A 395 -2.66 -25.71 -23.43
C THR A 395 -3.13 -26.40 -24.70
N ASN A 396 -2.37 -26.21 -25.79
CA ASN A 396 -2.61 -26.88 -27.07
C ASN A 396 -1.96 -28.28 -27.14
N ASN A 397 -0.80 -28.48 -26.48
CA ASN A 397 -0.03 -29.72 -26.55
C ASN A 397 0.69 -30.01 -25.20
N PRO A 398 0.27 -31.06 -24.43
CA PRO A 398 -0.97 -31.82 -24.60
C PRO A 398 -2.19 -30.92 -24.43
N GLN A 399 -3.31 -31.29 -25.05
CA GLN A 399 -4.54 -30.51 -24.92
C GLN A 399 -5.07 -30.57 -23.49
N PHE A 400 -5.16 -29.43 -22.85
CA PHE A 400 -5.67 -29.26 -21.48
C PHE A 400 -6.52 -28.01 -21.40
N PHE A 401 -7.61 -28.07 -20.62
CA PHE A 401 -8.48 -26.95 -20.37
C PHE A 401 -9.01 -26.96 -18.93
N ARG A 402 -8.80 -25.88 -18.19
CA ARG A 402 -9.35 -25.66 -16.85
C ARG A 402 -9.96 -24.28 -16.75
N ASN A 403 -11.18 -24.16 -16.29
CA ASN A 403 -11.86 -22.88 -16.09
C ASN A 403 -12.66 -22.93 -14.78
N GLU A 404 -12.10 -22.33 -13.74
CA GLU A 404 -12.66 -22.31 -12.40
C GLU A 404 -13.29 -20.94 -12.13
N LYS A 405 -14.59 -20.93 -11.79
CA LYS A 405 -15.33 -19.71 -11.46
C LYS A 405 -15.96 -19.86 -10.09
N TYR A 406 -15.75 -18.84 -9.24
CA TYR A 406 -16.35 -18.80 -7.92
C TYR A 406 -16.94 -17.41 -7.65
N VAL A 407 -18.09 -17.39 -6.97
CA VAL A 407 -18.72 -16.16 -6.49
C VAL A 407 -18.90 -16.26 -4.98
N THR A 408 -18.45 -15.25 -4.28
CA THR A 408 -18.60 -15.11 -2.83
C THR A 408 -19.42 -13.87 -2.54
N ARG A 409 -20.57 -14.06 -1.84
CA ARG A 409 -21.41 -12.96 -1.33
C ARG A 409 -21.23 -12.85 0.17
N THR A 410 -21.04 -11.63 0.62
CA THR A 410 -20.89 -11.32 2.05
C THR A 410 -21.84 -10.20 2.43
N GLN A 411 -22.66 -10.45 3.46
CA GLN A 411 -23.48 -9.43 4.10
C GLN A 411 -22.87 -9.13 5.46
N ALA A 412 -22.60 -7.88 5.75
CA ALA A 412 -21.94 -7.49 6.98
C ALA A 412 -22.64 -6.30 7.66
N LEU A 413 -22.86 -6.45 8.95
CA LEU A 413 -23.24 -5.36 9.84
C LEU A 413 -22.02 -4.96 10.66
N PHE A 414 -21.82 -3.66 10.84
CA PHE A 414 -20.76 -3.16 11.69
C PHE A 414 -21.27 -2.02 12.59
N THR A 415 -20.68 -1.97 13.78
CA THR A 415 -20.95 -0.93 14.77
C THR A 415 -19.68 -0.52 15.48
N GLU A 416 -19.52 0.75 15.79
CA GLU A 416 -18.34 1.29 16.46
C GLU A 416 -18.76 2.46 17.36
N LEU A 417 -18.46 2.37 18.66
CA LEU A 417 -18.66 3.43 19.63
C LEU A 417 -17.31 4.05 20.01
N SER A 418 -17.16 5.33 19.78
CA SER A 418 -15.95 6.10 20.08
C SER A 418 -16.21 7.10 21.19
N PHE A 419 -15.27 7.17 22.13
CA PHE A 419 -15.23 8.14 23.21
C PHE A 419 -13.97 9.00 23.09
N LEU A 420 -14.11 10.31 23.25
CA LEU A 420 -13.01 11.26 23.37
C LEU A 420 -13.25 12.16 24.59
N SER A 421 -12.28 12.21 25.49
CA SER A 421 -12.38 13.08 26.68
C SER A 421 -12.31 14.58 26.29
N ASN A 422 -12.92 15.47 27.08
CA ASN A 422 -12.96 16.92 26.84
C ASN A 422 -11.58 17.58 26.65
N LYS A 423 -10.54 17.02 27.25
CA LYS A 423 -9.15 17.47 27.09
C LYS A 423 -8.42 16.78 25.96
N ASN A 424 -9.09 15.93 25.18
CA ASN A 424 -8.50 15.08 24.13
C ASN A 424 -7.31 14.23 24.62
N THR A 425 -7.30 13.88 25.91
CA THR A 425 -6.22 13.07 26.50
C THR A 425 -6.49 11.58 26.47
N THR A 426 -7.78 11.20 26.53
CA THR A 426 -8.22 9.80 26.47
C THR A 426 -9.08 9.58 25.26
N GLN A 427 -8.75 8.59 24.48
CA GLN A 427 -9.56 8.11 23.35
C GLN A 427 -9.77 6.61 23.52
N PHE A 428 -11.01 6.17 23.39
CA PHE A 428 -11.43 4.79 23.45
C PHE A 428 -12.41 4.50 22.33
N THR A 429 -12.21 3.41 21.63
CA THR A 429 -13.12 2.96 20.58
C THR A 429 -13.30 1.46 20.68
N VAL A 430 -14.52 1.00 20.74
CA VAL A 430 -14.90 -0.41 20.66
C VAL A 430 -15.81 -0.61 19.47
N GLY A 431 -15.58 -1.64 18.72
CA GLY A 431 -16.37 -1.97 17.55
C GLY A 431 -16.48 -3.46 17.31
N SER A 432 -17.44 -3.82 16.51
CA SER A 432 -17.64 -5.20 16.05
C SER A 432 -18.17 -5.20 14.62
N ARG A 433 -17.72 -6.15 13.84
CA ARG A 433 -18.24 -6.47 12.53
C ARG A 433 -18.75 -7.90 12.54
N ALA A 434 -19.98 -8.13 12.10
CA ALA A 434 -20.59 -9.44 11.92
C ALA A 434 -20.78 -9.67 10.43
N SER A 435 -20.01 -10.59 9.85
CA SER A 435 -20.00 -10.92 8.42
C SER A 435 -20.62 -12.28 8.19
N TYR A 436 -21.72 -12.34 7.43
CA TYR A 436 -22.32 -13.58 6.96
C TYR A 436 -21.84 -13.90 5.55
N LEU A 437 -21.08 -14.98 5.42
CA LEU A 437 -20.55 -15.47 4.16
C LEU A 437 -21.53 -16.50 3.60
N GLU A 438 -22.33 -16.13 2.60
CA GLU A 438 -23.46 -16.93 2.08
C GLU A 438 -23.00 -18.30 1.58
N ARG A 439 -21.91 -18.37 0.81
CA ARG A 439 -21.36 -19.61 0.25
C ARG A 439 -21.05 -20.65 1.35
N PHE A 440 -20.51 -20.21 2.48
CA PHE A 440 -20.11 -21.07 3.59
C PHE A 440 -21.22 -21.23 4.64
N LYS A 441 -22.33 -20.52 4.49
CA LYS A 441 -23.40 -20.42 5.50
C LYS A 441 -22.86 -20.11 6.90
N LYS A 442 -21.85 -19.21 6.97
CA LYS A 442 -21.08 -18.95 8.18
C LYS A 442 -21.14 -17.50 8.60
N LEU A 443 -21.47 -17.29 9.87
CA LEU A 443 -21.37 -15.99 10.52
C LEU A 443 -20.02 -15.88 11.22
N ILE A 444 -19.27 -14.79 10.94
CA ILE A 444 -17.99 -14.48 11.57
C ILE A 444 -18.12 -13.15 12.27
N VAL A 445 -17.77 -13.10 13.56
CA VAL A 445 -17.78 -11.86 14.35
C VAL A 445 -16.34 -11.42 14.61
N GLU A 446 -16.06 -10.15 14.35
CA GLU A 446 -14.74 -9.52 14.38
C GLU A 446 -14.74 -8.35 15.38
N PRO A 447 -14.48 -8.61 16.68
CA PRO A 447 -14.35 -7.55 17.68
C PRO A 447 -13.08 -6.74 17.44
N ARG A 448 -13.15 -5.45 17.77
CA ARG A 448 -12.05 -4.48 17.60
C ARG A 448 -12.00 -3.50 18.76
N LEU A 449 -10.78 -3.16 19.17
CA LEU A 449 -10.52 -2.28 20.29
C LEU A 449 -9.39 -1.30 19.95
N ARG A 450 -9.61 -0.03 20.25
CA ARG A 450 -8.58 1.01 20.24
C ARG A 450 -8.67 1.79 21.54
N PHE A 451 -7.57 1.89 22.23
CA PHE A 451 -7.43 2.73 23.43
C PHE A 451 -6.17 3.57 23.30
N SER A 452 -6.24 4.83 23.67
CA SER A 452 -5.07 5.67 23.85
C SER A 452 -5.27 6.67 24.99
N GLN A 453 -4.20 6.86 25.76
CA GLN A 453 -4.16 7.79 26.88
C GLN A 453 -2.90 8.64 26.79
N ARG A 454 -3.06 9.97 26.78
CA ARG A 454 -1.95 10.93 26.93
C ARG A 454 -1.78 11.29 28.40
N PHE A 455 -0.54 11.32 28.86
CA PHE A 455 -0.20 11.70 30.22
C PHE A 455 1.09 12.54 30.24
N LEU A 456 1.28 13.32 31.29
CA LEU A 456 2.42 14.24 31.43
C LEU A 456 2.61 15.17 30.23
N ASN A 457 1.59 15.43 29.43
CA ASN A 457 1.55 16.25 28.21
C ASN A 457 2.44 15.79 27.05
N TYR A 458 3.36 14.88 27.23
CA TYR A 458 4.33 14.44 26.23
C TYR A 458 4.46 12.93 26.08
N PHE A 459 3.85 12.13 26.93
CA PHE A 459 3.74 10.68 26.76
C PHE A 459 2.34 10.28 26.29
N LYS A 460 2.28 9.25 25.43
CA LYS A 460 1.04 8.59 25.04
C LYS A 460 1.25 7.08 25.07
N ILE A 461 0.38 6.36 25.76
CA ILE A 461 0.23 4.91 25.66
C ILE A 461 -0.94 4.58 24.78
N SER A 462 -0.82 3.54 23.93
CA SER A 462 -1.94 3.03 23.16
C SER A 462 -1.98 1.50 23.20
N ALA A 463 -3.18 0.94 23.23
CA ALA A 463 -3.44 -0.49 23.14
C ALA A 463 -4.47 -0.75 22.06
N LEU A 464 -4.13 -1.63 21.12
CA LEU A 464 -4.95 -1.95 19.96
C LEU A 464 -5.16 -3.46 19.88
N GLY A 465 -6.34 -3.88 19.48
CA GLY A 465 -6.66 -5.29 19.28
C GLY A 465 -7.74 -5.47 18.23
N GLU A 466 -7.62 -6.50 17.38
CA GLU A 466 -8.60 -6.80 16.37
C GLU A 466 -8.61 -8.27 15.96
N PHE A 467 -9.79 -8.75 15.60
CA PHE A 467 -9.99 -10.01 14.89
C PHE A 467 -10.47 -9.66 13.49
N LYS A 468 -9.99 -10.42 12.47
CA LYS A 468 -10.32 -10.18 11.07
C LYS A 468 -10.43 -11.49 10.30
N ASN A 469 -11.15 -11.44 9.18
CA ASN A 469 -11.22 -12.55 8.22
C ASN A 469 -10.97 -12.04 6.79
N GLN A 470 -10.63 -13.00 5.91
CA GLN A 470 -10.45 -12.73 4.48
C GLN A 470 -10.84 -13.98 3.68
N SER A 471 -11.64 -13.78 2.62
CA SER A 471 -12.15 -14.85 1.78
C SER A 471 -11.58 -14.84 0.35
N ILE A 472 -10.92 -13.76 -0.06
CA ILE A 472 -10.28 -13.60 -1.37
C ILE A 472 -8.80 -13.31 -1.14
N PHE A 473 -7.90 -14.17 -1.64
CA PHE A 473 -6.46 -14.06 -1.44
C PHE A 473 -5.70 -14.64 -2.65
N GLN A 474 -4.37 -14.56 -2.63
CA GLN A 474 -3.54 -15.07 -3.73
C GLN A 474 -2.94 -16.43 -3.40
N ILE A 475 -2.89 -17.29 -4.42
CA ILE A 475 -2.06 -18.50 -4.44
C ILE A 475 -0.97 -18.36 -5.49
N ILE A 476 0.09 -19.15 -5.35
CA ILE A 476 1.15 -19.30 -6.34
C ILE A 476 0.84 -20.54 -7.16
N ASP A 477 0.70 -20.38 -8.46
CA ASP A 477 0.43 -21.47 -9.41
C ASP A 477 1.71 -21.74 -10.20
N GLN A 478 2.65 -22.43 -9.57
CA GLN A 478 3.99 -22.66 -10.12
C GLN A 478 4.02 -23.49 -11.42
N PRO A 479 3.18 -24.55 -11.60
CA PRO A 479 3.19 -25.30 -12.85
C PRO A 479 2.77 -24.49 -14.08
N ASN A 480 2.12 -23.35 -13.86
CA ASN A 480 1.52 -22.51 -14.88
C ASN A 480 1.92 -21.05 -14.69
N ASP A 481 3.19 -20.77 -14.40
CA ASP A 481 3.65 -19.41 -14.31
C ASP A 481 4.02 -18.82 -15.68
N PHE A 482 4.08 -17.51 -15.78
CA PHE A 482 4.56 -16.80 -16.94
C PHE A 482 6.03 -16.46 -16.72
N LEU A 483 6.95 -17.27 -17.26
CA LEU A 483 8.41 -17.09 -17.15
C LEU A 483 8.94 -16.92 -15.72
N GLY A 484 8.26 -17.40 -14.71
CA GLY A 484 8.61 -17.10 -13.34
C GLY A 484 8.25 -15.69 -12.86
N LEU A 485 7.77 -14.79 -13.75
CA LEU A 485 7.52 -13.39 -13.46
C LEU A 485 6.20 -13.15 -12.74
N GLU A 486 5.13 -13.82 -13.15
CA GLU A 486 3.81 -13.65 -12.55
C GLU A 486 3.16 -15.00 -12.22
N ARG A 487 3.40 -15.43 -10.99
CA ARG A 487 2.95 -16.73 -10.46
C ARG A 487 1.68 -16.63 -9.63
N ARG A 488 1.26 -15.40 -9.25
CA ARG A 488 0.17 -15.18 -8.30
C ARG A 488 -1.18 -15.13 -8.99
N ARG A 489 -2.16 -15.84 -8.42
CA ARG A 489 -3.54 -15.88 -8.90
C ARG A 489 -4.50 -15.58 -7.76
N TRP A 490 -5.39 -14.65 -7.96
CA TRP A 490 -6.49 -14.38 -7.03
C TRP A 490 -7.49 -15.52 -7.06
N VAL A 491 -7.83 -16.02 -5.88
CA VAL A 491 -8.78 -17.14 -5.68
C VAL A 491 -9.72 -16.82 -4.54
N ALA A 492 -10.90 -17.44 -4.59
CA ALA A 492 -11.82 -17.46 -3.46
C ALA A 492 -11.51 -18.64 -2.53
N ALA A 493 -11.69 -18.43 -1.23
CA ALA A 493 -11.68 -19.50 -0.25
C ALA A 493 -12.65 -20.62 -0.64
N ASN A 494 -12.35 -21.86 -0.24
CA ASN A 494 -13.20 -23.03 -0.42
C ASN A 494 -13.20 -23.90 0.86
N ASP A 495 -14.03 -24.96 0.88
CA ASP A 495 -14.14 -25.85 2.04
C ASP A 495 -13.07 -26.95 2.07
N ASP A 496 -12.29 -27.11 0.96
CA ASP A 496 -11.33 -28.22 0.81
C ASP A 496 -9.93 -27.85 1.32
N ASN A 497 -9.22 -27.01 0.57
CA ASN A 497 -7.78 -26.75 0.78
C ASN A 497 -7.41 -25.27 0.86
N LEU A 498 -8.37 -24.38 0.64
CA LEU A 498 -8.21 -22.92 0.69
C LEU A 498 -9.20 -22.32 1.71
N PRO A 499 -9.00 -22.55 3.02
CA PRO A 499 -9.95 -22.09 4.03
C PRO A 499 -9.98 -20.56 4.14
N ILE A 500 -11.05 -20.02 4.73
CA ILE A 500 -11.15 -18.60 5.06
C ILE A 500 -10.00 -18.23 6.01
N LEU A 501 -9.19 -17.24 5.63
CA LEU A 501 -8.15 -16.72 6.50
C LEU A 501 -8.76 -16.02 7.72
N ARG A 502 -8.15 -16.21 8.88
CA ARG A 502 -8.55 -15.54 10.12
C ARG A 502 -7.33 -15.02 10.84
N SER A 503 -7.37 -13.79 11.31
CA SER A 503 -6.31 -13.22 12.12
C SER A 503 -6.81 -12.75 13.48
N LYS A 504 -5.89 -12.81 14.46
CA LYS A 504 -5.97 -12.17 15.77
C LYS A 504 -4.70 -11.38 15.95
N GLN A 505 -4.81 -10.11 16.31
CA GLN A 505 -3.63 -9.33 16.61
C GLN A 505 -3.88 -8.34 17.75
N ALA A 506 -2.82 -8.09 18.50
CA ALA A 506 -2.79 -7.10 19.58
C ALA A 506 -1.47 -6.34 19.56
N SER A 507 -1.49 -5.08 19.95
CA SER A 507 -0.29 -4.28 20.13
C SER A 507 -0.43 -3.26 21.25
N VAL A 508 0.72 -2.93 21.88
CA VAL A 508 0.82 -1.85 22.86
C VAL A 508 1.97 -0.95 22.45
N SER A 509 1.74 0.36 22.44
CA SER A 509 2.76 1.33 22.10
C SER A 509 2.90 2.42 23.15
N LEU A 510 4.14 2.92 23.31
CA LEU A 510 4.50 4.08 24.10
C LEU A 510 5.15 5.11 23.16
N ASP A 511 4.56 6.30 23.07
CA ASP A 511 5.09 7.41 22.30
C ASP A 511 5.51 8.54 23.26
N TYR A 512 6.69 9.15 23.03
CA TYR A 512 7.19 10.33 23.70
C TYR A 512 7.37 11.45 22.67
N THR A 513 6.78 12.61 22.94
CA THR A 513 6.86 13.77 22.03
C THR A 513 7.14 15.03 22.83
N ARG A 514 8.38 15.55 22.75
CA ARG A 514 8.77 16.81 23.37
C ARG A 514 10.00 17.39 22.67
N ASN A 515 10.11 18.74 22.59
CA ASN A 515 11.25 19.45 22.04
C ASN A 515 11.65 18.97 20.63
N LYS A 516 10.66 18.70 19.78
CA LYS A 516 10.83 18.17 18.40
C LYS A 516 11.45 16.76 18.35
N TRP A 517 11.52 16.03 19.45
CA TRP A 517 11.76 14.61 19.51
C TRP A 517 10.43 13.83 19.37
N LEU A 518 10.47 12.77 18.63
CA LEU A 518 9.52 11.68 18.70
C LEU A 518 10.29 10.39 18.95
N LEU A 519 9.96 9.72 20.07
CA LEU A 519 10.37 8.34 20.33
C LEU A 519 9.10 7.50 20.37
N SER A 520 9.06 6.41 19.63
CA SER A 520 7.92 5.49 19.59
C SER A 520 8.43 4.07 19.74
N MET A 521 7.81 3.29 20.62
CA MET A 521 8.08 1.87 20.80
C MET A 521 6.76 1.13 20.79
N GLU A 522 6.63 0.09 19.97
CA GLU A 522 5.40 -0.71 19.83
C GLU A 522 5.73 -2.19 19.83
N GLY A 523 5.24 -2.93 20.85
CA GLY A 523 5.26 -4.38 20.89
C GLY A 523 3.97 -4.95 20.32
N TYR A 524 4.05 -6.07 19.57
CA TYR A 524 2.89 -6.68 18.93
C TYR A 524 2.97 -8.21 18.87
N VAL A 525 1.78 -8.81 18.83
CA VAL A 525 1.58 -10.23 18.54
C VAL A 525 0.50 -10.37 17.49
N LYS A 526 0.68 -11.33 16.57
CA LYS A 526 -0.25 -11.62 15.48
C LYS A 526 -0.26 -13.11 15.20
N GLU A 527 -1.44 -13.67 14.99
CA GLU A 527 -1.66 -15.03 14.50
C GLU A 527 -2.56 -14.99 13.29
N VAL A 528 -2.22 -15.71 12.22
CA VAL A 528 -3.07 -15.89 11.04
C VAL A 528 -3.22 -17.39 10.79
N ALA A 529 -4.46 -17.86 10.83
CA ALA A 529 -4.83 -19.24 10.55
C ALA A 529 -5.56 -19.35 9.21
N GLY A 530 -5.51 -20.54 8.60
CA GLY A 530 -6.15 -20.82 7.34
C GLY A 530 -5.29 -20.51 6.11
N ILE A 531 -4.00 -20.23 6.27
CA ILE A 531 -3.10 -20.06 5.13
C ILE A 531 -2.91 -21.38 4.40
N SER A 532 -2.74 -21.32 3.08
CA SER A 532 -2.38 -22.48 2.26
C SER A 532 -0.88 -22.46 1.99
N SER A 533 -0.23 -23.65 1.97
CA SER A 533 1.16 -23.78 1.50
C SER A 533 1.35 -23.17 0.10
N ARG A 534 0.35 -23.29 -0.77
CA ARG A 534 0.36 -22.66 -2.12
C ARG A 534 0.42 -21.14 -2.10
N SER A 535 0.01 -20.47 -1.02
CA SER A 535 0.09 -19.01 -0.92
C SER A 535 1.43 -18.50 -0.39
N GLN A 536 2.33 -19.39 0.06
CA GLN A 536 3.55 -19.00 0.77
C GLN A 536 4.82 -19.00 -0.09
N GLY A 537 4.77 -19.55 -1.31
CA GLY A 537 5.87 -19.50 -2.26
C GLY A 537 7.10 -20.32 -1.84
N PHE A 538 6.87 -21.52 -1.33
CA PHE A 538 7.96 -22.45 -1.05
C PHE A 538 8.70 -22.83 -2.33
N GLN A 539 10.01 -22.75 -2.31
CA GLN A 539 10.93 -23.19 -3.37
C GLN A 539 11.89 -24.25 -2.80
N ASN A 540 11.33 -25.31 -2.22
CA ASN A 540 12.00 -26.44 -1.58
C ASN A 540 11.11 -27.68 -1.63
N GLN A 541 11.38 -28.72 -0.81
CA GLN A 541 10.59 -29.95 -0.72
C GLN A 541 9.07 -29.74 -0.50
N PHE A 542 8.64 -28.54 -0.12
CA PHE A 542 7.22 -28.22 0.14
C PHE A 542 6.50 -27.56 -1.05
N GLN A 543 7.23 -27.31 -2.14
CA GLN A 543 6.75 -26.57 -3.31
C GLN A 543 5.41 -27.09 -3.85
N PHE A 544 5.24 -28.41 -3.92
CA PHE A 544 4.04 -29.05 -4.48
C PHE A 544 3.07 -29.60 -3.43
N THR A 545 3.41 -29.45 -2.14
CA THR A 545 2.53 -29.96 -1.06
C THR A 545 1.37 -29.00 -0.84
N ASN A 546 0.16 -29.52 -0.96
CA ASN A 546 -1.07 -28.74 -0.75
C ASN A 546 -1.67 -29.02 0.63
N THR A 547 -1.49 -28.09 1.55
CA THR A 547 -1.98 -28.20 2.94
C THR A 547 -2.29 -26.83 3.51
N SER A 548 -3.18 -26.80 4.52
CA SER A 548 -3.49 -25.58 5.26
C SER A 548 -2.73 -25.51 6.59
N GLY A 549 -2.47 -24.29 7.04
CA GLY A 549 -1.72 -24.04 8.28
C GLY A 549 -1.99 -22.67 8.86
N SER A 550 -1.03 -22.23 9.65
CA SER A 550 -1.01 -20.92 10.29
C SER A 550 0.40 -20.34 10.34
N TYR A 551 0.49 -19.04 10.58
CA TYR A 551 1.73 -18.42 11.05
C TYR A 551 1.45 -17.53 12.24
N ASP A 552 2.48 -17.36 13.08
CA ASP A 552 2.46 -16.46 14.22
C ASP A 552 3.67 -15.52 14.19
N VAL A 553 3.43 -14.29 14.62
CA VAL A 553 4.44 -13.22 14.65
C VAL A 553 4.45 -12.56 16.01
N THR A 554 5.65 -12.38 16.56
CA THR A 554 5.88 -11.53 17.73
C THR A 554 6.98 -10.54 17.38
N GLY A 555 6.78 -9.25 17.67
CA GLY A 555 7.76 -8.25 17.30
C GLY A 555 7.74 -6.99 18.13
N LEU A 556 8.77 -6.18 17.91
CA LEU A 556 9.00 -4.89 18.54
C LEU A 556 9.46 -3.89 17.48
N ASP A 557 8.71 -2.80 17.32
CA ASP A 557 9.05 -1.68 16.46
C ASP A 557 9.54 -0.50 17.32
N PHE A 558 10.68 0.09 16.98
CA PHE A 558 11.21 1.29 17.59
C PHE A 558 11.44 2.36 16.52
N LEU A 559 11.07 3.61 16.82
CA LEU A 559 11.33 4.77 15.97
C LEU A 559 11.81 5.94 16.83
N ALA A 560 12.96 6.49 16.48
CA ALA A 560 13.44 7.77 16.99
C ALA A 560 13.49 8.79 15.83
N SER A 561 12.90 9.95 16.01
CA SER A 561 12.97 11.05 15.04
C SER A 561 13.24 12.36 15.76
N LYS A 562 14.10 13.20 15.16
CA LYS A 562 14.43 14.54 15.66
C LYS A 562 14.39 15.54 14.53
N ARG A 563 13.64 16.61 14.72
CA ARG A 563 13.63 17.76 13.82
C ARG A 563 14.49 18.88 14.40
N PHE A 564 15.47 19.30 13.63
CA PHE A 564 16.25 20.52 13.84
C PHE A 564 15.69 21.65 12.96
N LYS A 565 16.36 22.78 12.91
CA LYS A 565 15.92 23.91 12.08
C LYS A 565 15.82 23.54 10.60
N SER A 566 16.87 22.97 10.02
CA SER A 566 16.97 22.59 8.61
C SER A 566 17.13 21.08 8.38
N PHE A 567 17.31 20.30 9.44
CA PHE A 567 17.51 18.86 9.38
C PHE A 567 16.37 18.12 10.03
N THR A 568 16.02 16.97 9.45
CA THR A 568 15.22 15.95 10.10
C THR A 568 15.97 14.63 10.00
N SER A 569 16.30 14.04 11.14
CA SER A 569 16.98 12.74 11.20
C SER A 569 16.10 11.72 11.91
N TRP A 570 16.13 10.50 11.47
CA TRP A 570 15.35 9.40 12.04
C TRP A 570 16.11 8.08 11.99
N LEU A 571 15.75 7.21 12.93
CA LEU A 571 16.22 5.84 13.05
C LEU A 571 15.02 4.96 13.36
N SER A 572 14.78 3.95 12.56
CA SER A 572 13.79 2.90 12.75
C SER A 572 14.50 1.58 12.98
N TYR A 573 14.07 0.81 13.98
CA TYR A 573 14.50 -0.55 14.23
C TYR A 573 13.29 -1.43 14.43
N SER A 574 13.26 -2.57 13.77
CA SER A 574 12.24 -3.59 13.97
C SER A 574 12.88 -4.93 14.27
N TYR A 575 12.39 -5.57 15.33
CA TYR A 575 12.63 -6.97 15.65
C TYR A 575 11.36 -7.76 15.38
N SER A 576 11.45 -8.88 14.66
CA SER A 576 10.31 -9.74 14.36
C SER A 576 10.74 -11.21 14.37
N LYS A 577 9.89 -12.05 14.96
CA LYS A 577 10.00 -13.50 14.85
C LYS A 577 8.71 -14.05 14.29
N ASN A 578 8.81 -14.69 13.12
CA ASN A 578 7.69 -15.20 12.34
C ASN A 578 7.87 -16.69 12.06
N ASN A 579 6.87 -17.51 12.37
CA ASN A 579 6.98 -18.96 12.18
C ASN A 579 5.71 -19.54 11.56
N TYR A 580 5.91 -20.58 10.76
CA TYR A 580 4.87 -21.43 10.21
C TYR A 580 4.55 -22.62 11.11
N THR A 581 3.29 -23.10 11.02
CA THR A 581 2.84 -24.39 11.47
C THR A 581 1.85 -24.95 10.43
N PHE A 582 2.23 -26.03 9.77
CA PHE A 582 1.38 -26.74 8.80
C PHE A 582 1.25 -28.20 9.20
N LYS A 583 0.06 -28.78 9.07
CA LYS A 583 -0.20 -30.17 9.48
C LYS A 583 0.65 -31.17 8.71
N ALA A 584 0.79 -31.00 7.41
CA ALA A 584 1.49 -31.95 6.49
C ALA A 584 2.92 -31.50 6.17
N LEU A 585 3.43 -30.42 6.73
CA LEU A 585 4.82 -29.97 6.51
C LEU A 585 5.63 -30.09 7.81
N ASN A 586 6.91 -30.44 7.68
CA ASN A 586 7.84 -30.54 8.82
C ASN A 586 7.29 -31.39 9.97
N GLU A 587 6.56 -32.47 9.67
CA GLU A 587 5.93 -33.35 10.67
C GLU A 587 4.95 -32.62 11.62
N GLY A 588 4.33 -31.53 11.14
CA GLY A 588 3.49 -30.68 11.97
C GLY A 588 4.25 -29.78 12.95
N ARG A 589 5.59 -29.84 12.95
CA ARG A 589 6.42 -28.98 13.82
C ARG A 589 6.57 -27.58 13.27
N ARG A 590 6.76 -26.63 14.20
CA ARG A 590 6.99 -25.22 13.91
C ARG A 590 8.34 -24.99 13.20
N PHE A 591 8.39 -24.11 12.19
CA PHE A 591 9.60 -23.73 11.48
C PHE A 591 9.57 -22.26 11.02
N PRO A 592 10.72 -21.60 10.74
CA PRO A 592 10.73 -20.19 10.36
C PRO A 592 9.94 -19.91 9.08
N ASN A 593 9.26 -18.77 9.05
CA ASN A 593 8.58 -18.28 7.85
C ASN A 593 9.61 -17.83 6.79
N ASN A 594 9.31 -17.98 5.49
CA ASN A 594 10.13 -17.46 4.40
C ASN A 594 10.40 -15.94 4.50
N LYS A 595 9.57 -15.21 5.25
CA LYS A 595 9.67 -13.76 5.48
C LYS A 595 10.13 -13.41 6.89
N ASP A 596 10.76 -14.35 7.62
CA ASP A 596 11.27 -14.13 8.99
C ASP A 596 12.56 -13.32 8.99
N ILE A 597 12.45 -12.02 8.72
CA ILE A 597 13.58 -11.08 8.87
C ILE A 597 13.62 -10.65 10.32
N LYS A 598 14.60 -11.19 11.07
CA LYS A 598 14.67 -10.98 12.53
C LYS A 598 14.99 -9.55 12.93
N HIS A 599 15.89 -8.90 12.19
CA HIS A 599 16.34 -7.55 12.51
C HIS A 599 16.30 -6.69 11.26
N SER A 600 15.74 -5.49 11.36
CA SER A 600 15.73 -4.50 10.32
C SER A 600 16.03 -3.12 10.89
N VAL A 601 16.97 -2.40 10.29
CA VAL A 601 17.35 -1.03 10.64
C VAL A 601 17.18 -0.16 9.41
N SER A 602 16.45 0.93 9.54
CA SER A 602 16.41 2.00 8.55
C SER A 602 16.75 3.32 9.23
N ALA A 603 17.64 4.10 8.64
CA ALA A 603 18.00 5.42 9.12
C ALA A 603 18.04 6.41 7.98
N GLY A 604 17.75 7.67 8.26
CA GLY A 604 17.85 8.69 7.23
C GLY A 604 17.97 10.08 7.82
N THR A 605 18.54 10.96 7.04
CA THR A 605 18.60 12.40 7.33
C THR A 605 18.19 13.18 6.10
N SER A 606 17.38 14.21 6.32
CA SER A 606 16.93 15.14 5.28
C SER A 606 17.38 16.54 5.66
N TYR A 607 18.05 17.22 4.75
CA TYR A 607 18.42 18.63 4.85
C TYR A 607 17.52 19.44 3.91
N SER A 608 16.90 20.50 4.42
CA SER A 608 15.98 21.33 3.66
C SER A 608 16.34 22.81 3.82
N LEU A 609 16.71 23.43 2.71
CA LEU A 609 16.77 24.86 2.51
C LEU A 609 15.56 25.30 1.67
N GLU A 610 15.33 26.61 1.52
CA GLU A 610 14.19 27.14 0.77
C GLU A 610 14.01 26.51 -0.63
N ARG A 611 15.10 26.38 -1.38
CA ARG A 611 15.09 25.87 -2.76
C ARG A 611 15.70 24.49 -2.92
N PHE A 612 16.57 24.10 -2.02
CA PHE A 612 17.35 22.86 -2.12
C PHE A 612 16.99 21.89 -1.01
N LYS A 613 16.77 20.63 -1.37
CA LYS A 613 16.55 19.53 -0.42
C LYS A 613 17.50 18.39 -0.77
N LEU A 614 18.09 17.80 0.25
CA LEU A 614 18.96 16.62 0.15
C LEU A 614 18.50 15.58 1.17
N SER A 615 18.54 14.31 0.81
CA SER A 615 18.28 13.20 1.74
C SER A 615 19.27 12.07 1.52
N LEU A 616 19.78 11.53 2.62
CA LEU A 616 20.65 10.37 2.67
C LEU A 616 19.98 9.31 3.53
N GLY A 617 20.07 8.04 3.13
CA GLY A 617 19.49 6.93 3.83
C GLY A 617 20.36 5.70 3.85
N PHE A 618 20.12 4.91 4.88
CA PHE A 618 20.75 3.64 5.17
C PHE A 618 19.68 2.61 5.48
N ASN A 619 19.77 1.44 4.87
CA ASN A 619 18.89 0.30 5.12
C ASN A 619 19.74 -0.95 5.31
N TRP A 620 19.53 -1.62 6.44
CA TRP A 620 20.14 -2.89 6.74
C TRP A 620 19.09 -3.86 7.30
N ARG A 621 19.18 -5.13 6.92
CA ARG A 621 18.35 -6.19 7.51
C ARG A 621 19.12 -7.51 7.57
N SER A 622 18.77 -8.35 8.53
CA SER A 622 19.27 -9.72 8.58
C SER A 622 18.81 -10.50 7.37
N GLY A 623 19.55 -11.56 7.03
CA GLY A 623 19.22 -12.42 5.91
C GLY A 623 17.85 -13.06 6.02
N THR A 624 17.30 -13.46 4.88
CA THR A 624 16.04 -14.20 4.77
C THR A 624 16.28 -15.70 4.95
N PRO A 625 15.36 -16.42 5.63
CA PRO A 625 15.47 -17.86 5.75
C PRO A 625 15.33 -18.59 4.40
N PHE A 626 16.14 -19.63 4.21
CA PHE A 626 16.03 -20.56 3.11
C PHE A 626 16.47 -21.98 3.53
N THR A 627 16.25 -22.98 2.66
CA THR A 627 16.56 -24.37 2.93
C THR A 627 17.70 -24.82 2.04
N ARG A 628 18.79 -25.35 2.61
CA ARG A 628 19.92 -25.92 1.87
C ARG A 628 19.67 -27.38 1.54
N PRO A 629 20.27 -27.91 0.44
CA PRO A 629 20.41 -29.34 0.25
C PRO A 629 21.37 -29.94 1.27
N GLN A 630 21.09 -31.16 1.72
CA GLN A 630 21.99 -31.89 2.64
C GLN A 630 23.28 -32.31 1.93
N ASN A 631 23.18 -32.70 0.63
CA ASN A 631 24.28 -33.08 -0.23
C ASN A 631 24.19 -32.36 -1.58
N GLN A 632 25.31 -32.16 -2.26
CA GLN A 632 25.33 -31.58 -3.60
C GLN A 632 24.90 -32.56 -4.70
N SER A 633 24.65 -33.82 -4.37
CA SER A 633 24.20 -34.86 -5.30
C SER A 633 22.70 -35.06 -5.24
N VAL A 634 22.09 -35.28 -6.38
CA VAL A 634 20.67 -35.57 -6.53
C VAL A 634 20.37 -36.96 -5.95
N LEU A 635 19.28 -37.07 -5.19
CA LEU A 635 18.77 -38.34 -4.69
C LEU A 635 18.17 -39.21 -5.80
N GLN A 636 17.96 -40.49 -5.45
CA GLN A 636 17.10 -41.38 -6.23
C GLN A 636 15.76 -40.70 -6.57
N ASN A 637 15.36 -40.71 -7.83
CA ASN A 637 14.15 -40.10 -8.38
C ASN A 637 14.24 -38.59 -8.67
N ASN A 638 15.37 -38.01 -8.97
CA ASN A 638 15.50 -36.58 -9.35
C ASN A 638 14.99 -35.59 -8.28
N GLN A 639 15.07 -35.93 -7.01
CA GLN A 639 14.68 -35.07 -5.91
C GLN A 639 15.90 -34.62 -5.11
N ILE A 640 15.87 -33.34 -4.69
CA ILE A 640 16.88 -32.78 -3.80
C ILE A 640 16.55 -33.18 -2.34
N ASP A 641 17.53 -33.76 -1.64
CA ASP A 641 17.42 -33.96 -0.20
C ASP A 641 17.78 -32.67 0.54
N TYR A 642 16.83 -32.14 1.31
CA TYR A 642 16.93 -30.84 1.95
C TYR A 642 17.18 -30.98 3.45
N GLU A 643 17.94 -30.02 4.00
CA GLU A 643 18.05 -29.82 5.45
C GLU A 643 16.67 -29.45 6.07
N ARG A 644 16.68 -29.14 7.38
CA ARG A 644 15.47 -28.64 8.06
C ARG A 644 14.93 -27.39 7.36
N PRO A 645 13.61 -27.27 7.19
CA PRO A 645 13.02 -26.14 6.49
C PRO A 645 13.44 -24.79 7.05
N ASN A 646 13.89 -23.90 6.17
CA ASN A 646 14.28 -22.53 6.52
C ASN A 646 15.31 -22.42 7.65
N SER A 647 16.22 -23.40 7.74
CA SER A 647 17.25 -23.47 8.80
C SER A 647 18.45 -22.57 8.51
N SER A 648 18.67 -22.19 7.27
CA SER A 648 19.76 -21.33 6.83
C SER A 648 19.29 -19.90 6.58
N LEU A 649 20.23 -18.96 6.62
CA LEU A 649 19.96 -17.52 6.34
C LEU A 649 20.83 -17.08 5.16
N SER A 650 20.25 -16.29 4.26
CA SER A 650 21.01 -15.56 3.24
C SER A 650 21.93 -14.51 3.89
N ASP A 651 22.81 -13.91 3.11
CA ASP A 651 23.60 -12.76 3.56
C ASP A 651 22.69 -11.59 3.97
N SER A 652 23.23 -10.73 4.83
CA SER A 652 22.50 -9.55 5.27
C SER A 652 22.38 -8.54 4.11
N PHE A 653 21.21 -7.92 4.02
CA PHE A 653 20.96 -6.84 3.06
C PHE A 653 21.54 -5.53 3.56
N LEU A 654 22.21 -4.80 2.68
CA LEU A 654 22.77 -3.46 2.96
C LEU A 654 22.58 -2.54 1.77
N ARG A 655 21.99 -1.35 2.00
CA ARG A 655 21.78 -0.36 0.94
C ARG A 655 21.90 1.07 1.46
N PHE A 656 22.55 1.91 0.66
CA PHE A 656 22.59 3.36 0.85
C PHE A 656 21.89 4.05 -0.31
N ASP A 657 21.05 5.03 0.00
CA ASP A 657 20.27 5.77 -0.97
C ASP A 657 20.48 7.27 -0.81
N ILE A 658 20.47 8.01 -1.91
CA ILE A 658 20.57 9.47 -1.93
C ILE A 658 19.49 10.08 -2.80
N SER A 659 18.96 11.23 -2.41
CA SER A 659 18.03 12.02 -3.22
C SER A 659 18.26 13.50 -3.05
N THR A 660 18.09 14.25 -4.11
CA THR A 660 18.15 15.72 -4.09
C THR A 660 17.01 16.32 -4.91
N LYS A 661 16.55 17.51 -4.51
CA LYS A 661 15.55 18.32 -5.22
C LYS A 661 15.96 19.78 -5.21
N TYR A 662 15.75 20.45 -6.34
CA TYR A 662 15.95 21.89 -6.48
C TYR A 662 14.70 22.54 -7.04
N ASN A 663 14.13 23.50 -6.30
CA ASN A 663 12.95 24.27 -6.68
C ASN A 663 13.38 25.63 -7.26
N PHE A 664 12.80 25.99 -8.40
CA PHE A 664 13.10 27.28 -9.04
C PHE A 664 11.85 27.83 -9.71
N LYS A 665 11.87 29.13 -10.02
CA LYS A 665 10.83 29.76 -10.83
C LYS A 665 11.15 29.57 -12.30
N MET A 666 10.18 29.12 -13.06
CA MET A 666 10.22 29.00 -14.51
C MET A 666 9.01 29.70 -15.08
N LEU A 667 9.23 30.71 -15.94
CA LEU A 667 8.19 31.62 -16.42
C LEU A 667 7.46 32.28 -15.24
N LYS A 668 6.15 32.11 -15.11
CA LYS A 668 5.33 32.67 -14.00
C LYS A 668 5.09 31.66 -12.86
N ASN A 669 5.55 30.42 -13.01
CA ASN A 669 5.18 29.29 -12.16
C ASN A 669 6.41 28.64 -11.50
N HIS A 670 6.17 27.53 -10.78
CA HIS A 670 7.19 26.81 -10.06
C HIS A 670 7.60 25.53 -10.80
N ALA A 671 8.91 25.33 -10.92
CA ALA A 671 9.48 24.10 -11.45
C ALA A 671 10.38 23.43 -10.41
N GLN A 672 10.56 22.13 -10.53
CA GLN A 672 11.42 21.31 -9.68
C GLN A 672 12.22 20.35 -10.55
N ILE A 673 13.52 20.22 -10.25
CA ILE A 673 14.37 19.15 -10.76
C ILE A 673 14.73 18.26 -9.57
N GLY A 674 14.71 16.94 -9.77
CA GLY A 674 15.11 15.94 -8.79
C GLY A 674 16.10 14.94 -9.37
N ALA A 675 17.00 14.47 -8.53
CA ALA A 675 17.89 13.34 -8.83
C ALA A 675 17.95 12.39 -7.64
N SER A 676 18.01 11.09 -7.90
CA SER A 676 18.22 10.08 -6.88
C SER A 676 19.08 8.93 -7.38
N ILE A 677 19.72 8.25 -6.45
CA ILE A 677 20.42 7.01 -6.67
C ILE A 677 19.95 6.03 -5.61
N TRP A 678 19.43 4.91 -6.08
CA TRP A 678 19.11 3.73 -5.28
C TRP A 678 20.33 2.83 -5.27
N ASN A 679 20.68 2.28 -4.10
CA ASN A 679 21.87 1.45 -3.92
C ASN A 679 23.17 2.14 -4.38
N LEU A 680 23.49 3.28 -3.75
CA LEU A 680 24.63 4.14 -4.10
C LEU A 680 25.98 3.39 -4.12
N ILE A 681 26.16 2.42 -3.25
CA ILE A 681 27.40 1.63 -3.13
C ILE A 681 27.42 0.41 -4.05
N ASN A 682 26.36 0.20 -4.83
CA ASN A 682 26.19 -0.95 -5.74
C ASN A 682 26.41 -2.31 -5.07
N ASN A 683 25.87 -2.48 -3.84
CA ASN A 683 26.02 -3.73 -3.10
C ASN A 683 25.13 -4.82 -3.70
N ASP A 684 25.69 -6.02 -3.93
CA ASP A 684 24.98 -7.20 -4.42
C ASP A 684 24.23 -7.85 -3.26
N ASN A 685 22.98 -7.42 -3.03
CA ASN A 685 22.13 -7.99 -1.98
C ASN A 685 21.36 -9.20 -2.51
N ILE A 686 21.44 -10.33 -1.82
CA ILE A 686 20.65 -11.53 -2.12
C ILE A 686 19.29 -11.41 -1.45
N LEU A 687 18.23 -11.50 -2.24
CA LEU A 687 16.83 -11.43 -1.79
C LEU A 687 16.24 -12.81 -1.55
N ASN A 688 16.61 -13.78 -2.37
CA ASN A 688 16.15 -15.16 -2.29
C ASN A 688 17.26 -16.13 -2.74
N THR A 689 17.26 -17.33 -2.17
CA THR A 689 18.15 -18.45 -2.55
C THR A 689 17.32 -19.72 -2.60
N TYR A 690 17.43 -20.44 -3.70
CA TYR A 690 16.78 -21.74 -3.89
C TYR A 690 17.66 -22.65 -4.78
N TYR A 691 17.25 -23.89 -4.99
CA TYR A 691 18.03 -24.89 -5.69
C TYR A 691 17.19 -25.56 -6.77
N LEU A 692 17.83 -25.83 -7.91
CA LEU A 692 17.25 -26.56 -9.02
C LEU A 692 18.20 -27.73 -9.37
N VAL A 693 17.65 -28.75 -10.03
CA VAL A 693 18.43 -29.84 -10.64
C VAL A 693 18.64 -29.49 -12.11
N ASP A 694 19.89 -29.47 -12.56
CA ASP A 694 20.21 -29.23 -13.95
C ASP A 694 20.08 -30.51 -14.82
N ASN A 695 20.37 -30.37 -16.12
CA ASN A 695 20.30 -31.48 -17.08
C ASN A 695 21.32 -32.59 -16.83
N ASP A 696 22.40 -32.29 -16.11
CA ASP A 696 23.46 -33.22 -15.71
C ASP A 696 23.20 -33.91 -14.38
N ASN A 697 21.99 -33.70 -13.79
CA ASN A 697 21.56 -34.14 -12.46
C ASN A 697 22.42 -33.57 -11.33
N GLU A 698 23.00 -32.39 -11.49
CA GLU A 698 23.65 -31.66 -10.41
C GLU A 698 22.73 -30.62 -9.77
N VAL A 699 22.94 -30.36 -8.47
CA VAL A 699 22.17 -29.37 -7.72
C VAL A 699 22.80 -28.00 -7.91
N GLN A 700 22.13 -27.14 -8.64
CA GLN A 700 22.53 -25.75 -8.88
C GLN A 700 21.87 -24.78 -7.88
N GLN A 701 22.69 -23.88 -7.32
CA GLN A 701 22.20 -22.81 -6.46
C GLN A 701 21.78 -21.59 -7.29
N MET A 702 20.52 -21.20 -7.15
CA MET A 702 19.96 -20.01 -7.76
C MET A 702 19.84 -18.88 -6.72
N THR A 703 20.20 -17.66 -7.13
CA THR A 703 20.11 -16.46 -6.26
C THR A 703 19.43 -15.32 -6.98
N VAL A 704 18.43 -14.74 -6.32
CA VAL A 704 17.74 -13.53 -6.79
C VAL A 704 18.37 -12.32 -6.10
N LYS A 705 18.92 -11.40 -6.89
CA LYS A 705 19.60 -10.19 -6.40
C LYS A 705 18.69 -8.98 -6.39
N SER A 706 18.99 -7.99 -5.57
CA SER A 706 18.36 -6.69 -5.51
C SER A 706 18.68 -5.81 -6.73
N LEU A 707 18.00 -4.66 -6.81
CA LEU A 707 18.45 -3.59 -7.71
C LEU A 707 19.88 -3.16 -7.35
N GLY A 708 20.77 -3.12 -8.33
CA GLY A 708 22.09 -2.53 -8.23
C GLY A 708 22.01 -0.99 -8.23
N PHE A 709 23.12 -0.34 -8.59
CA PHE A 709 23.17 1.11 -8.75
C PHE A 709 22.12 1.60 -9.76
N THR A 710 21.08 2.27 -9.26
CA THR A 710 19.93 2.68 -10.07
C THR A 710 19.71 4.19 -9.96
N PRO A 711 20.17 4.98 -10.96
CA PRO A 711 19.93 6.43 -10.99
C PRO A 711 18.55 6.75 -11.49
N ASN A 712 17.99 7.86 -11.03
CA ASN A 712 16.76 8.42 -11.58
C ASN A 712 16.83 9.94 -11.59
N LEU A 713 16.21 10.57 -12.59
CA LEU A 713 16.09 12.01 -12.74
C LEU A 713 14.63 12.38 -12.94
N SER A 714 14.21 13.52 -12.42
CA SER A 714 12.85 14.01 -12.63
C SER A 714 12.82 15.51 -12.90
N PHE A 715 11.83 15.91 -13.68
CA PHE A 715 11.45 17.30 -13.89
C PHE A 715 9.95 17.45 -13.65
N GLN A 716 9.55 18.48 -12.93
CA GLN A 716 8.16 18.81 -12.65
C GLN A 716 7.92 20.30 -12.88
N TYR A 717 6.78 20.62 -13.51
CA TYR A 717 6.29 21.98 -13.70
C TYR A 717 4.86 22.08 -13.16
N ASN A 718 4.62 23.06 -12.28
CA ASN A 718 3.31 23.31 -11.67
C ASN A 718 2.75 24.65 -12.17
N PHE A 719 1.48 24.70 -12.53
CA PHE A 719 0.81 25.89 -13.09
C PHE A 719 -0.62 26.06 -12.56
#